data_df6619892542cc55c972d9bf879b5a98
#
_entry.id   df6619892542cc55c972d9bf879b5a98
#
_cell.length_a   1.000
_cell.length_b   1.000
_cell.length_c   1.000
_cell.angle_alpha   90.00
_cell.angle_beta   90.00
_cell.angle_gamma   90.00
#
_symmetry.space_group_name_H-M   'P 1'
#
loop_
_entity.id
_entity.type
_entity.pdbx_description
1 polymer ?
#
loop_
_entity_poly.entity_id
_entity_poly.type
_entity_poly.pdbx_seq_one_letter_code
_entity_poly.pdbx_strand_id
1 'polypeptide(L)'
;MITHSGYTVEPWCLRETGLDLGVLAQSESVFALANGHIGWRGNLDEGEPHGLPGSYLNGVHELHPLPYAEAGYGYPESGETMVNVTDGKIIRLLVDDHPFDLRYGELDSHERVLDFRTGVLRRTVEWTSPGGRTGPNTPVRLGSTTPGPIAAFPYAVLPRDGPVHAAVQSELVANEQMPREPGDPRVAAAVDAPLEPEEHFARDTGLRLVHRTRRSGQRVAAAADHLVEGPEGTAWSAESEPDVSRLTVTATLKRGERLRLVKFVGYGWSAERSLPAMHDQADAAVAAARSTGWEGLLAEQRAFLDHFWSCADVEVQGDAQIQQAVRFSLFHVLQAAARSEERAIPAKGLTGTGYDGHSFWDVESFVLPMLTFTAPRAVAPVLRWRHATLPAARDRAHQLGLAGAAFPWRTISGAECSAYWPAGTAAFHVNADIARAVVRYVAATGDEEFERGPGLELLVHTARLWHSLGHHDQDGVFHIDGVTGPDEYSAIARDNLYTNLMARWNLLAAAEVAARHADQAEQLGVDDEETAAWRDAAARTAVPYNEALGVHEQSAGFTTFQHWDFANTPPDRYPLLLHFPYFDLYRKQVVKQADLVLAMVTCPDDFTAEEKARNFAYYEALTVRDSSLSACCQAVMAAETGHMRLAYAYLGEAALMDLENLEHNTRDGLHIASLAGTWMALVAGLGGMRQHEDEEGVRRLGFAPRLPEKLSGLRFTVLMRGRRLRVDVSPRTVRYTLEGGDPLQILHHGEPVELAAGSPAERPVPPVPVLPEPQQPKGRRPADRAFAGPAADEGADG
;
A
#
# COMPACT_ATOMS: atom_id res chain seq x y z
N MET A 1 19.71 4.07 17.57
CA MET A 1 19.02 4.38 16.30
C MET A 1 20.02 4.12 15.19
N ILE A 2 19.78 3.12 14.38
CA ILE A 2 20.57 2.90 13.16
C ILE A 2 19.85 3.73 12.09
N THR A 3 20.29 4.99 11.93
CA THR A 3 19.88 5.81 10.78
C THR A 3 20.60 5.26 9.58
N HIS A 4 19.89 4.60 8.68
CA HIS A 4 20.48 4.09 7.45
C HIS A 4 20.66 5.27 6.49
N SER A 5 21.86 5.88 6.52
CA SER A 5 22.27 6.91 5.54
C SER A 5 22.71 6.31 4.17
N GLY A 6 22.23 5.11 3.83
CA GLY A 6 22.71 4.36 2.67
C GLY A 6 22.16 4.80 1.31
N TYR A 7 21.17 5.68 1.31
CA TYR A 7 20.54 6.12 0.05
C TYR A 7 20.95 7.55 -0.31
N THR A 8 21.42 7.74 -1.54
CA THR A 8 21.70 9.08 -2.07
C THR A 8 20.37 9.81 -2.33
N VAL A 9 20.27 11.08 -1.91
CA VAL A 9 19.09 11.90 -2.14
C VAL A 9 19.07 12.38 -3.60
N GLU A 10 18.25 11.75 -4.42
CA GLU A 10 18.02 12.07 -5.83
C GLU A 10 16.51 12.11 -6.11
N PRO A 11 15.99 13.13 -6.81
CA PRO A 11 14.55 13.36 -6.89
C PRO A 11 13.77 12.30 -7.69
N TRP A 12 14.44 11.48 -8.52
CA TRP A 12 13.79 10.53 -9.42
C TRP A 12 14.30 9.10 -9.33
N CYS A 13 15.18 8.83 -8.40
CA CYS A 13 15.66 7.48 -8.19
C CYS A 13 16.03 7.24 -6.71
N LEU A 14 16.08 5.98 -6.35
CA LEU A 14 16.70 5.53 -5.12
C LEU A 14 18.01 4.86 -5.48
N ARG A 15 19.10 5.35 -4.92
CA ARG A 15 20.45 4.82 -5.16
C ARG A 15 21.07 4.35 -3.85
N GLU A 16 21.55 3.11 -3.88
CA GLU A 16 22.37 2.51 -2.83
C GLU A 16 23.77 2.28 -3.38
N THR A 17 24.79 2.80 -2.70
CA THR A 17 26.22 2.58 -3.01
C THR A 17 26.84 1.73 -1.92
N GLY A 18 27.58 0.68 -2.31
CA GLY A 18 28.04 -0.36 -1.38
C GLY A 18 26.96 -1.39 -1.09
N LEU A 19 27.27 -2.33 -0.23
CA LEU A 19 26.36 -3.41 0.20
C LEU A 19 26.53 -3.65 1.70
N ASP A 20 25.44 -3.48 2.44
CA ASP A 20 25.39 -3.85 3.85
C ASP A 20 24.47 -5.07 4.02
N LEU A 21 25.05 -6.22 4.33
CA LEU A 21 24.31 -7.45 4.55
C LEU A 21 23.45 -7.42 5.83
N GLY A 22 23.78 -6.56 6.79
CA GLY A 22 23.02 -6.42 8.06
C GLY A 22 21.62 -5.84 7.85
N VAL A 23 21.39 -5.12 6.74
CA VAL A 23 20.10 -4.51 6.38
C VAL A 23 19.55 -5.04 5.05
N LEU A 24 20.10 -6.14 4.55
CA LEU A 24 19.76 -6.67 3.23
C LEU A 24 18.26 -6.94 3.08
N ALA A 25 17.60 -7.55 4.09
CA ALA A 25 16.17 -7.82 4.04
C ALA A 25 15.31 -6.56 3.92
N GLN A 26 15.71 -5.45 4.58
CA GLN A 26 15.06 -4.15 4.44
C GLN A 26 15.27 -3.57 3.03
N SER A 27 16.51 -3.57 2.57
CA SER A 27 16.89 -3.04 1.27
C SER A 27 16.19 -3.81 0.13
N GLU A 28 16.03 -5.14 0.26
CA GLU A 28 15.23 -5.95 -0.68
C GLU A 28 13.76 -5.50 -0.79
N SER A 29 13.13 -5.05 0.30
CA SER A 29 11.79 -4.48 0.25
C SER A 29 11.76 -3.14 -0.48
N VAL A 30 12.72 -2.27 -0.19
CA VAL A 30 12.79 -0.90 -0.73
C VAL A 30 13.10 -0.90 -2.23
N PHE A 31 13.88 -1.87 -2.72
CA PHE A 31 14.17 -2.07 -4.15
C PHE A 31 13.22 -3.07 -4.84
N ALA A 32 12.09 -3.39 -4.23
CA ALA A 32 11.11 -4.28 -4.85
C ALA A 32 10.49 -3.67 -6.12
N LEU A 33 10.19 -4.53 -7.07
CA LEU A 33 9.43 -4.21 -8.28
C LEU A 33 8.12 -4.99 -8.28
N ALA A 34 7.02 -4.30 -8.57
CA ALA A 34 5.71 -4.91 -8.68
C ALA A 34 4.87 -4.22 -9.77
N ASN A 35 3.75 -4.84 -10.12
CA ASN A 35 2.78 -4.24 -11.04
C ASN A 35 1.32 -4.44 -10.58
N GLY A 36 1.10 -4.93 -9.34
CA GLY A 36 -0.22 -5.26 -8.80
C GLY A 36 -0.65 -6.70 -9.10
N HIS A 37 0.00 -7.41 -10.03
CA HIS A 37 -0.20 -8.83 -10.32
C HIS A 37 1.00 -9.67 -9.88
N ILE A 38 2.21 -9.24 -10.23
CA ILE A 38 3.48 -9.84 -9.82
C ILE A 38 4.21 -8.86 -8.90
N GLY A 39 4.90 -9.39 -7.89
CA GLY A 39 5.84 -8.66 -7.08
C GLY A 39 7.12 -9.43 -6.87
N TRP A 40 8.25 -8.73 -6.96
CA TRP A 40 9.57 -9.25 -6.74
C TRP A 40 10.37 -8.36 -5.81
N ARG A 41 10.85 -8.95 -4.75
CA ARG A 41 11.81 -8.27 -3.87
C ARG A 41 13.09 -7.94 -4.63
N GLY A 42 13.79 -6.92 -4.16
CA GLY A 42 15.08 -6.51 -4.71
C GLY A 42 16.24 -7.45 -4.32
N ASN A 43 16.00 -8.77 -4.32
CA ASN A 43 17.03 -9.76 -4.03
C ASN A 43 18.19 -9.64 -4.99
N LEU A 44 19.37 -10.13 -4.58
CA LEU A 44 20.54 -10.24 -5.45
C LEU A 44 20.28 -11.27 -6.57
N ASP A 45 20.83 -11.03 -7.76
CA ASP A 45 20.52 -11.85 -8.94
C ASP A 45 21.06 -13.28 -8.81
N GLU A 46 22.19 -13.45 -8.12
CA GLU A 46 22.81 -14.74 -7.83
C GLU A 46 22.01 -15.62 -6.85
N GLY A 47 20.95 -15.08 -6.25
CA GLY A 47 20.06 -15.77 -5.31
C GLY A 47 20.58 -15.77 -3.88
N GLU A 48 21.87 -15.69 -3.64
CA GLU A 48 22.48 -15.64 -2.31
C GLU A 48 23.64 -14.64 -2.26
N PRO A 49 23.89 -13.97 -1.11
CA PRO A 49 23.03 -14.00 0.08
C PRO A 49 21.69 -13.31 -0.14
N HIS A 50 20.66 -13.70 0.60
CA HIS A 50 19.37 -13.01 0.64
C HIS A 50 18.94 -12.79 2.09
N GLY A 51 18.17 -11.73 2.33
CA GLY A 51 17.50 -11.48 3.61
C GLY A 51 16.23 -12.30 3.71
N LEU A 52 15.32 -12.15 2.73
CA LEU A 52 14.09 -12.90 2.58
C LEU A 52 13.87 -13.20 1.09
N PRO A 53 13.63 -14.45 0.67
CA PRO A 53 13.18 -14.71 -0.69
C PRO A 53 11.86 -14.03 -0.95
N GLY A 54 11.57 -13.67 -2.20
CA GLY A 54 10.32 -13.00 -2.51
C GLY A 54 10.01 -12.90 -3.99
N SER A 55 9.14 -13.81 -4.42
CA SER A 55 8.40 -13.76 -5.67
C SER A 55 6.94 -14.02 -5.34
N TYR A 56 6.06 -13.05 -5.63
CA TYR A 56 4.65 -13.09 -5.23
C TYR A 56 3.74 -12.92 -6.42
N LEU A 57 2.60 -13.62 -6.39
CA LEU A 57 1.47 -13.38 -7.29
C LEU A 57 0.26 -12.95 -6.46
N ASN A 58 -0.36 -11.86 -6.85
CA ASN A 58 -1.47 -11.28 -6.11
C ASN A 58 -2.65 -12.26 -6.05
N GLY A 59 -3.09 -12.59 -4.84
CA GLY A 59 -4.18 -13.54 -4.59
C GLY A 59 -3.74 -15.00 -4.46
N VAL A 60 -2.47 -15.35 -4.71
CA VAL A 60 -1.96 -16.71 -4.46
C VAL A 60 -1.61 -16.86 -2.99
N HIS A 61 -2.27 -17.80 -2.34
CA HIS A 61 -2.14 -18.03 -0.91
C HIS A 61 -2.27 -19.51 -0.56
N GLU A 62 -1.83 -19.86 0.63
CA GLU A 62 -2.08 -21.16 1.23
C GLU A 62 -2.98 -21.01 2.45
N LEU A 63 -3.73 -22.05 2.75
CA LEU A 63 -4.60 -22.10 3.92
C LEU A 63 -3.86 -22.71 5.10
N HIS A 64 -4.06 -22.16 6.28
CA HIS A 64 -3.58 -22.75 7.53
C HIS A 64 -4.68 -22.72 8.60
N PRO A 65 -4.73 -23.72 9.51
CA PRO A 65 -5.73 -23.71 10.56
C PRO A 65 -5.43 -22.63 11.59
N LEU A 66 -6.49 -22.03 12.14
CA LEU A 66 -6.41 -21.15 13.30
C LEU A 66 -6.78 -21.96 14.56
N PRO A 67 -5.80 -22.40 15.35
CA PRO A 67 -6.07 -23.20 16.54
C PRO A 67 -6.58 -22.33 17.68
N TYR A 68 -7.65 -22.80 18.35
CA TYR A 68 -8.19 -22.20 19.56
C TYR A 68 -8.14 -23.20 20.69
N ALA A 69 -7.90 -22.73 21.92
CA ALA A 69 -7.98 -23.57 23.11
C ALA A 69 -9.42 -24.04 23.36
N GLU A 70 -10.41 -23.21 23.07
CA GLU A 70 -11.84 -23.50 23.14
C GLU A 70 -12.51 -23.01 21.86
N ALA A 71 -13.30 -23.88 21.22
CA ALA A 71 -14.04 -23.51 20.02
C ALA A 71 -15.26 -22.65 20.37
N GLY A 72 -15.59 -21.70 19.45
CA GLY A 72 -16.79 -20.88 19.55
C GLY A 72 -17.48 -20.75 18.21
N TYR A 73 -18.81 -20.65 18.21
CA TYR A 73 -19.57 -20.42 16.99
C TYR A 73 -19.16 -19.08 16.36
N GLY A 74 -18.93 -19.06 15.06
CA GLY A 74 -18.57 -17.85 14.33
C GLY A 74 -17.09 -17.46 14.41
N TYR A 75 -16.24 -18.25 15.07
CA TYR A 75 -14.80 -18.06 15.02
C TYR A 75 -14.26 -18.40 13.64
N PRO A 76 -13.36 -17.60 13.05
CA PRO A 76 -12.64 -17.98 11.84
C PRO A 76 -11.85 -19.28 12.06
N GLU A 77 -12.04 -20.27 11.19
CA GLU A 77 -11.43 -21.61 11.36
C GLU A 77 -10.08 -21.73 10.63
N SER A 78 -9.88 -20.95 9.58
CA SER A 78 -8.67 -20.94 8.78
C SER A 78 -8.19 -19.53 8.50
N GLY A 79 -6.87 -19.38 8.46
CA GLY A 79 -6.19 -18.19 7.94
C GLY A 79 -5.67 -18.44 6.53
N GLU A 80 -5.39 -17.38 5.83
CA GLU A 80 -4.77 -17.35 4.52
C GLU A 80 -3.37 -16.74 4.67
N THR A 81 -2.38 -17.26 3.96
CA THR A 81 -1.03 -16.70 3.93
C THR A 81 -0.52 -16.64 2.50
N MET A 82 -0.10 -15.47 2.05
CA MET A 82 0.58 -15.28 0.75
C MET A 82 1.84 -16.15 0.71
N VAL A 83 2.00 -16.93 -0.35
CA VAL A 83 3.15 -17.82 -0.51
C VAL A 83 4.19 -17.23 -1.44
N ASN A 84 5.46 -17.54 -1.17
CA ASN A 84 6.53 -17.35 -2.13
C ASN A 84 6.33 -18.34 -3.27
N VAL A 85 6.09 -17.83 -4.48
CA VAL A 85 5.91 -18.65 -5.70
C VAL A 85 7.25 -18.93 -6.36
N THR A 86 7.23 -19.65 -7.48
CA THR A 86 8.44 -19.93 -8.27
C THR A 86 9.25 -18.66 -8.53
N ASP A 87 10.49 -18.63 -8.06
CA ASP A 87 11.42 -17.53 -8.31
C ASP A 87 11.95 -17.57 -9.74
N GLY A 88 11.65 -16.52 -10.48
CA GLY A 88 12.16 -16.32 -11.84
C GLY A 88 13.30 -15.31 -11.93
N LYS A 89 13.79 -14.75 -10.81
CA LYS A 89 14.82 -13.70 -10.80
C LYS A 89 16.24 -14.27 -10.90
N ILE A 90 16.47 -15.51 -10.50
CA ILE A 90 17.81 -16.07 -10.27
C ILE A 90 18.58 -16.22 -11.59
N ILE A 91 19.76 -15.62 -11.61
CA ILE A 91 20.77 -15.76 -12.67
C ILE A 91 22.13 -15.89 -11.99
N ARG A 92 22.67 -17.11 -11.93
CA ARG A 92 24.00 -17.40 -11.33
C ARG A 92 25.10 -17.26 -12.39
N LEU A 93 26.26 -16.80 -11.97
CA LEU A 93 27.44 -16.69 -12.81
C LEU A 93 28.57 -17.50 -12.19
N LEU A 94 29.27 -18.28 -13.01
CA LEU A 94 30.58 -18.89 -12.70
C LEU A 94 31.63 -18.28 -13.62
N VAL A 95 32.76 -17.91 -13.05
CA VAL A 95 33.93 -17.39 -13.77
C VAL A 95 35.10 -18.31 -13.49
N ASP A 96 35.57 -19.01 -14.53
CA ASP A 96 36.63 -20.05 -14.40
C ASP A 96 36.30 -21.02 -13.25
N ASP A 97 35.07 -21.55 -13.22
CA ASP A 97 34.49 -22.45 -12.21
C ASP A 97 34.30 -21.87 -10.79
N HIS A 98 34.64 -20.60 -10.58
CA HIS A 98 34.33 -19.92 -9.31
C HIS A 98 32.93 -19.26 -9.37
N PRO A 99 32.03 -19.61 -8.46
CA PRO A 99 30.73 -18.95 -8.42
C PRO A 99 30.89 -17.48 -8.03
N PHE A 100 30.16 -16.62 -8.74
CA PHE A 100 29.98 -15.24 -8.35
C PHE A 100 29.08 -15.19 -7.11
N ASP A 101 29.69 -14.92 -5.96
CA ASP A 101 29.01 -14.79 -4.68
C ASP A 101 29.73 -13.71 -3.87
N LEU A 102 29.01 -12.71 -3.42
CA LEU A 102 29.55 -11.54 -2.72
C LEU A 102 30.18 -11.89 -1.35
N ARG A 103 29.94 -13.10 -0.84
CA ARG A 103 30.60 -13.62 0.39
C ARG A 103 32.03 -14.12 0.14
N TYR A 104 32.37 -14.37 -1.11
CA TYR A 104 33.68 -14.91 -1.53
C TYR A 104 34.32 -14.01 -2.60
N GLY A 105 35.67 -13.94 -2.60
CA GLY A 105 36.34 -13.00 -3.48
C GLY A 105 36.42 -11.60 -2.91
N GLU A 106 36.64 -10.61 -3.75
CA GLU A 106 36.75 -9.20 -3.38
C GLU A 106 35.67 -8.38 -4.11
N LEU A 107 34.85 -7.66 -3.35
CA LEU A 107 33.85 -6.77 -3.87
C LEU A 107 34.47 -5.38 -4.06
N ASP A 108 34.78 -5.02 -5.30
CA ASP A 108 35.44 -3.75 -5.65
C ASP A 108 34.44 -2.61 -5.63
N SER A 109 33.22 -2.83 -6.17
CA SER A 109 32.13 -1.87 -6.12
C SER A 109 30.76 -2.53 -6.24
N HIS A 110 29.76 -1.94 -5.62
CA HIS A 110 28.36 -2.34 -5.72
C HIS A 110 27.45 -1.12 -5.74
N GLU A 111 26.57 -1.05 -6.71
CA GLU A 111 25.56 -0.01 -6.82
C GLU A 111 24.22 -0.61 -7.24
N ARG A 112 23.11 -0.17 -6.60
CA ARG A 112 21.74 -0.42 -7.05
C ARG A 112 21.02 0.90 -7.26
N VAL A 113 20.28 1.01 -8.37
CA VAL A 113 19.49 2.21 -8.70
C VAL A 113 18.10 1.79 -9.14
N LEU A 114 17.09 2.21 -8.40
CA LEU A 114 15.68 2.12 -8.78
C LEU A 114 15.26 3.47 -9.37
N ASP A 115 14.99 3.49 -10.68
CA ASP A 115 14.55 4.69 -11.40
C ASP A 115 13.02 4.74 -11.44
N PHE A 116 12.42 5.76 -10.82
CA PHE A 116 10.96 5.90 -10.72
C PHE A 116 10.29 6.32 -12.03
N ARG A 117 11.05 6.90 -12.99
CA ARG A 117 10.50 7.27 -14.30
C ARG A 117 10.39 6.11 -15.27
N THR A 118 11.30 5.16 -15.14
CA THR A 118 11.35 4.00 -16.04
C THR A 118 10.85 2.72 -15.38
N GLY A 119 10.75 2.70 -14.03
CA GLY A 119 10.38 1.52 -13.27
C GLY A 119 11.42 0.40 -13.40
N VAL A 120 12.69 0.75 -13.56
CA VAL A 120 13.81 -0.17 -13.78
C VAL A 120 14.69 -0.19 -12.55
N LEU A 121 14.97 -1.39 -12.06
CA LEU A 121 16.03 -1.64 -11.09
C LEU A 121 17.30 -2.05 -11.85
N ARG A 122 18.35 -1.25 -11.73
CA ARG A 122 19.69 -1.54 -12.26
C ARG A 122 20.64 -1.83 -11.12
N ARG A 123 21.43 -2.87 -11.28
CA ARG A 123 22.54 -3.18 -10.38
C ARG A 123 23.86 -3.20 -11.16
N THR A 124 24.90 -2.68 -10.59
CA THR A 124 26.26 -2.74 -11.15
C THR A 124 27.19 -3.26 -10.08
N VAL A 125 27.93 -4.31 -10.40
CA VAL A 125 28.87 -4.94 -9.48
C VAL A 125 30.23 -5.11 -10.15
N GLU A 126 31.29 -4.69 -9.48
CA GLU A 126 32.66 -5.04 -9.83
C GLU A 126 33.16 -5.99 -8.75
N TRP A 127 33.59 -7.16 -9.20
CA TRP A 127 34.00 -8.25 -8.31
C TRP A 127 35.20 -8.96 -8.86
N THR A 128 36.13 -9.27 -7.97
CA THR A 128 37.33 -10.07 -8.26
C THR A 128 37.18 -11.46 -7.67
N SER A 129 37.20 -12.48 -8.52
CA SER A 129 37.07 -13.88 -8.09
C SER A 129 38.22 -14.30 -7.19
N PRO A 130 38.07 -15.36 -6.36
CA PRO A 130 39.18 -15.94 -5.60
C PRO A 130 40.41 -16.35 -6.48
N GLY A 131 40.14 -16.60 -7.77
CA GLY A 131 41.20 -16.87 -8.76
C GLY A 131 41.87 -15.62 -9.37
N GLY A 132 41.54 -14.43 -8.86
CA GLY A 132 42.10 -13.14 -9.32
C GLY A 132 41.57 -12.63 -10.66
N ARG A 133 40.37 -13.08 -11.09
CA ARG A 133 39.71 -12.58 -12.31
C ARG A 133 38.75 -11.47 -11.96
N THR A 134 38.88 -10.32 -12.60
CA THR A 134 38.03 -9.13 -12.40
C THR A 134 37.09 -8.92 -13.59
N GLY A 135 35.83 -8.60 -13.31
CA GLY A 135 34.88 -8.23 -14.35
C GLY A 135 33.62 -7.56 -13.80
N PRO A 136 33.07 -6.56 -14.51
CA PRO A 136 31.77 -5.99 -14.17
C PRO A 136 30.63 -6.93 -14.59
N ASN A 137 29.63 -7.03 -13.74
CA ASN A 137 28.36 -7.66 -14.00
C ASN A 137 27.25 -6.59 -13.88
N THR A 138 26.37 -6.50 -14.86
CA THR A 138 25.34 -5.44 -14.87
C THR A 138 23.97 -6.06 -15.19
N PRO A 139 23.30 -6.65 -14.18
CA PRO A 139 21.90 -7.03 -14.33
C PRO A 139 20.98 -5.80 -14.30
N VAL A 140 19.90 -5.88 -15.07
CA VAL A 140 18.82 -4.89 -15.07
C VAL A 140 17.49 -5.64 -14.96
N ARG A 141 16.55 -5.14 -14.15
CA ARG A 141 15.24 -5.77 -13.97
C ARG A 141 14.11 -4.81 -14.32
N LEU A 142 13.09 -5.33 -14.99
CA LEU A 142 11.85 -4.66 -15.30
C LEU A 142 10.68 -5.56 -14.90
N GLY A 143 9.82 -5.08 -14.01
CA GLY A 143 8.47 -5.62 -13.84
C GLY A 143 7.52 -4.85 -14.75
N SER A 144 6.98 -5.46 -15.81
CA SER A 144 6.15 -4.75 -16.78
C SER A 144 4.80 -4.33 -16.17
N THR A 145 4.45 -3.05 -16.26
CA THR A 145 3.12 -2.53 -15.93
C THR A 145 2.16 -2.55 -17.12
N THR A 146 2.66 -2.91 -18.30
CA THR A 146 1.89 -3.07 -19.54
C THR A 146 1.32 -4.48 -19.70
N PRO A 147 0.56 -4.82 -20.77
CA PRO A 147 -0.27 -6.03 -20.78
C PRO A 147 0.49 -7.33 -20.56
N GLY A 148 0.10 -8.04 -19.49
CA GLY A 148 0.55 -9.39 -19.17
C GLY A 148 1.35 -9.50 -17.87
N PRO A 149 1.35 -10.68 -17.25
CA PRO A 149 2.13 -11.01 -16.06
C PRO A 149 3.60 -11.29 -16.46
N ILE A 150 4.28 -10.27 -16.96
CA ILE A 150 5.58 -10.39 -17.62
C ILE A 150 6.64 -9.60 -16.88
N ALA A 151 7.85 -10.15 -16.87
CA ALA A 151 9.05 -9.42 -16.48
C ALA A 151 10.22 -9.77 -17.41
N ALA A 152 11.20 -8.89 -17.50
CA ALA A 152 12.36 -9.05 -18.36
C ALA A 152 13.67 -8.65 -17.67
N PHE A 153 14.75 -9.36 -18.00
CA PHE A 153 16.07 -9.19 -17.40
C PHE A 153 17.17 -9.27 -18.48
N PRO A 154 17.72 -8.17 -18.94
CA PRO A 154 19.02 -8.21 -19.59
C PRO A 154 20.12 -8.42 -18.54
N TYR A 155 20.95 -9.40 -18.77
CA TYR A 155 22.11 -9.74 -17.95
C TYR A 155 23.34 -9.78 -18.85
N ALA A 156 24.42 -9.11 -18.47
CA ALA A 156 25.60 -9.02 -19.29
C ALA A 156 26.88 -9.26 -18.48
N VAL A 157 27.76 -10.09 -19.02
CA VAL A 157 29.08 -10.38 -18.51
C VAL A 157 30.13 -9.80 -19.46
N LEU A 158 31.06 -8.98 -18.94
CA LEU A 158 32.11 -8.32 -19.70
C LEU A 158 33.46 -8.42 -18.94
N PRO A 159 34.38 -9.34 -19.29
CA PRO A 159 35.66 -9.44 -18.57
C PRO A 159 36.57 -8.24 -18.87
N ARG A 160 37.24 -7.74 -17.84
CA ARG A 160 38.30 -6.70 -17.97
C ARG A 160 39.67 -7.28 -18.25
N ASP A 161 39.92 -8.44 -17.69
CA ASP A 161 41.23 -9.15 -17.83
C ASP A 161 41.16 -10.22 -18.94
N GLY A 162 42.22 -10.91 -19.25
CA GLY A 162 42.34 -11.88 -20.31
C GLY A 162 41.17 -12.89 -20.46
N PRO A 163 41.30 -13.91 -21.27
CA PRO A 163 40.18 -14.80 -21.53
C PRO A 163 39.67 -15.47 -20.24
N VAL A 164 38.32 -15.49 -20.07
CA VAL A 164 37.65 -16.18 -18.97
C VAL A 164 36.62 -17.16 -19.52
N HIS A 165 36.46 -18.30 -18.89
CA HIS A 165 35.35 -19.19 -19.12
C HIS A 165 34.18 -18.76 -18.25
N ALA A 166 33.09 -18.29 -18.86
CA ALA A 166 31.87 -17.86 -18.18
C ALA A 166 30.75 -18.90 -18.35
N ALA A 167 30.14 -19.31 -17.26
CA ALA A 167 28.90 -20.07 -17.27
C ALA A 167 27.80 -19.27 -16.57
N VAL A 168 26.73 -18.94 -17.29
CA VAL A 168 25.55 -18.22 -16.77
C VAL A 168 24.41 -19.21 -16.64
N GLN A 169 23.87 -19.37 -15.43
CA GLN A 169 22.78 -20.27 -15.12
C GLN A 169 21.52 -19.45 -14.79
N SER A 170 20.57 -19.44 -15.70
CA SER A 170 19.24 -18.82 -15.49
C SER A 170 18.27 -19.85 -14.96
N GLU A 171 17.62 -19.58 -13.84
CA GLU A 171 16.82 -20.57 -13.11
C GLU A 171 15.38 -20.11 -12.90
N LEU A 172 14.46 -21.08 -12.85
CA LEU A 172 13.16 -21.02 -12.17
C LEU A 172 13.27 -21.95 -10.96
N VAL A 173 13.01 -21.44 -9.76
CA VAL A 173 13.15 -22.20 -8.50
C VAL A 173 11.88 -22.07 -7.67
N ALA A 174 11.27 -23.21 -7.35
CA ALA A 174 10.10 -23.27 -6.46
C ALA A 174 10.50 -23.74 -5.06
N ASN A 175 9.59 -23.56 -4.09
CA ASN A 175 9.75 -24.02 -2.71
C ASN A 175 11.04 -23.57 -2.02
N GLU A 176 11.51 -22.34 -2.28
CA GLU A 176 12.61 -21.76 -1.54
C GLU A 176 12.30 -21.73 -0.04
N GLN A 177 13.30 -22.00 0.78
CA GLN A 177 13.14 -22.03 2.23
C GLN A 177 12.92 -20.62 2.77
N MET A 178 11.79 -20.42 3.48
CA MET A 178 11.51 -19.19 4.20
C MET A 178 12.11 -19.27 5.62
N PRO A 179 12.78 -18.21 6.10
CA PRO A 179 13.26 -18.18 7.47
C PRO A 179 12.05 -18.17 8.44
N ARG A 180 12.19 -18.89 9.56
CA ARG A 180 11.17 -18.94 10.61
C ARG A 180 11.48 -17.92 11.68
N GLU A 181 10.61 -16.95 11.87
CA GLU A 181 10.68 -16.00 12.99
C GLU A 181 9.41 -16.14 13.85
N PRO A 182 9.49 -16.71 15.04
CA PRO A 182 8.33 -16.85 15.93
C PRO A 182 8.06 -15.56 16.72
N GLY A 183 6.80 -15.17 16.83
CA GLY A 183 6.30 -14.30 17.90
C GLY A 183 5.87 -12.89 17.54
N ASP A 184 6.10 -12.39 16.33
CA ASP A 184 5.58 -11.08 15.91
C ASP A 184 4.31 -11.29 15.04
N PRO A 185 3.12 -10.76 15.43
CA PRO A 185 1.90 -10.91 14.64
C PRO A 185 1.92 -10.16 13.29
N ARG A 186 2.95 -9.36 13.05
CA ARG A 186 3.16 -8.65 11.78
C ARG A 186 3.94 -9.49 10.76
N VAL A 187 4.54 -10.60 11.18
CA VAL A 187 5.26 -11.55 10.33
C VAL A 187 4.30 -12.61 9.83
N ALA A 188 4.50 -13.06 8.58
CA ALA A 188 3.66 -14.09 7.98
C ALA A 188 3.83 -15.46 8.65
N ALA A 189 2.77 -16.26 8.62
CA ALA A 189 2.84 -17.66 9.01
C ALA A 189 3.81 -18.42 8.07
N ALA A 190 4.74 -19.17 8.65
CA ALA A 190 5.67 -19.99 7.87
C ALA A 190 4.95 -21.23 7.34
N VAL A 191 4.89 -21.38 6.02
CA VAL A 191 4.34 -22.56 5.35
C VAL A 191 5.49 -23.29 4.66
N ASP A 192 5.77 -24.51 5.10
CA ASP A 192 6.84 -25.34 4.53
C ASP A 192 6.41 -25.95 3.20
N ALA A 193 7.19 -25.73 2.14
CA ALA A 193 7.00 -26.28 0.79
C ALA A 193 5.52 -26.26 0.35
N PRO A 194 4.92 -25.06 0.19
CA PRO A 194 3.48 -24.91 -0.07
C PRO A 194 3.08 -25.41 -1.46
N LEU A 195 4.03 -25.64 -2.35
CA LEU A 195 3.79 -25.93 -3.76
C LEU A 195 4.06 -27.40 -4.08
N GLU A 196 3.06 -28.11 -4.64
CA GLU A 196 3.21 -29.46 -5.18
C GLU A 196 3.50 -29.40 -6.69
N PRO A 197 4.55 -30.05 -7.20
CA PRO A 197 4.87 -30.00 -8.61
C PRO A 197 3.85 -30.81 -9.42
N GLU A 198 3.29 -30.22 -10.48
CA GLU A 198 2.39 -30.89 -11.44
C GLU A 198 3.08 -31.08 -12.80
N GLU A 199 3.96 -30.13 -13.23
CA GLU A 199 4.70 -30.21 -14.48
C GLU A 199 6.04 -29.48 -14.39
N HIS A 200 7.06 -30.02 -15.03
CA HIS A 200 8.31 -29.32 -15.28
C HIS A 200 8.80 -29.55 -16.71
N PHE A 201 9.46 -28.53 -17.29
CA PHE A 201 9.85 -28.56 -18.69
C PHE A 201 11.08 -27.70 -18.93
N ALA A 202 12.02 -28.23 -19.75
CA ALA A 202 13.14 -27.47 -20.27
C ALA A 202 13.46 -27.95 -21.69
N ARG A 203 13.53 -27.02 -22.65
CA ARG A 203 13.91 -27.34 -24.03
C ARG A 203 14.43 -26.10 -24.74
N ASP A 204 15.53 -26.24 -25.48
CA ASP A 204 16.20 -25.15 -26.18
C ASP A 204 16.54 -24.00 -25.22
N THR A 205 15.85 -22.87 -25.30
CA THR A 205 15.99 -21.72 -24.40
C THR A 205 14.79 -21.54 -23.47
N GLY A 206 13.78 -22.42 -23.58
CA GLY A 206 12.52 -22.35 -22.85
C GLY A 206 12.52 -23.18 -21.57
N LEU A 207 11.97 -22.63 -20.50
CA LEU A 207 11.82 -23.28 -19.20
C LEU A 207 10.37 -23.11 -18.70
N ARG A 208 9.86 -24.08 -17.96
CA ARG A 208 8.54 -23.97 -17.30
C ARG A 208 8.44 -24.86 -16.07
N LEU A 209 7.79 -24.35 -15.03
CA LEU A 209 7.36 -25.08 -13.86
C LEU A 209 5.87 -24.78 -13.60
N VAL A 210 5.10 -25.82 -13.32
CA VAL A 210 3.71 -25.68 -12.88
C VAL A 210 3.54 -26.42 -11.56
N HIS A 211 3.02 -25.69 -10.58
CA HIS A 211 2.79 -26.20 -9.23
C HIS A 211 1.33 -25.98 -8.83
N ARG A 212 0.93 -26.66 -7.77
CA ARG A 212 -0.36 -26.47 -7.13
C ARG A 212 -0.16 -26.25 -5.63
N THR A 213 -0.83 -25.25 -5.06
CA THR A 213 -0.86 -25.07 -3.61
C THR A 213 -1.58 -26.24 -2.94
N ARG A 214 -1.05 -26.72 -1.81
CA ARG A 214 -1.47 -27.97 -1.18
C ARG A 214 -2.91 -27.98 -0.67
N ARG A 215 -3.35 -26.87 -0.04
CA ARG A 215 -4.66 -26.77 0.62
C ARG A 215 -5.62 -25.88 -0.14
N SER A 216 -5.16 -24.69 -0.57
CA SER A 216 -6.00 -23.77 -1.36
C SER A 216 -6.26 -24.25 -2.79
N GLY A 217 -5.44 -25.19 -3.30
CA GLY A 217 -5.66 -25.86 -4.58
C GLY A 217 -5.44 -24.99 -5.81
N GLN A 218 -4.76 -23.86 -5.66
CA GLN A 218 -4.47 -22.94 -6.76
C GLN A 218 -3.31 -23.44 -7.60
N ARG A 219 -3.45 -23.45 -8.94
CA ARG A 219 -2.35 -23.72 -9.86
C ARG A 219 -1.57 -22.47 -10.15
N VAL A 220 -0.25 -22.58 -10.12
CA VAL A 220 0.70 -21.52 -10.42
C VAL A 220 1.66 -22.00 -11.50
N ALA A 221 1.69 -21.32 -12.63
CA ALA A 221 2.62 -21.58 -13.72
C ALA A 221 3.65 -20.43 -13.81
N ALA A 222 4.92 -20.79 -13.92
CA ALA A 222 6.02 -19.89 -14.24
C ALA A 222 6.72 -20.42 -15.51
N ALA A 223 6.85 -19.59 -16.53
CA ALA A 223 7.59 -19.91 -17.74
C ALA A 223 8.67 -18.86 -18.00
N ALA A 224 9.77 -19.27 -18.60
CA ALA A 224 10.82 -18.36 -19.05
C ALA A 224 11.32 -18.74 -20.43
N ASP A 225 11.75 -17.74 -21.20
CA ASP A 225 12.48 -17.94 -22.45
C ASP A 225 13.59 -16.89 -22.58
N HIS A 226 14.60 -17.18 -23.39
CA HIS A 226 15.83 -16.40 -23.39
C HIS A 226 16.28 -16.03 -24.82
N LEU A 227 16.87 -14.83 -24.93
CA LEU A 227 17.71 -14.45 -26.04
C LEU A 227 19.18 -14.48 -25.58
N VAL A 228 20.00 -15.25 -26.31
CA VAL A 228 21.43 -15.42 -26.00
C VAL A 228 22.25 -14.77 -27.11
N GLU A 229 23.13 -13.84 -26.75
CA GLU A 229 24.07 -13.17 -27.63
C GLU A 229 25.49 -13.32 -27.05
N GLY A 230 26.39 -13.91 -27.80
CA GLY A 230 27.78 -14.15 -27.37
C GLY A 230 28.74 -14.38 -28.53
N PRO A 231 30.04 -14.50 -28.25
CA PRO A 231 31.05 -14.79 -29.28
C PRO A 231 30.87 -16.18 -29.89
N GLU A 232 31.59 -16.44 -30.96
CA GLU A 232 31.60 -17.76 -31.58
C GLU A 232 32.01 -18.84 -30.57
N GLY A 233 31.31 -19.97 -30.55
CA GLY A 233 31.52 -21.05 -29.59
C GLY A 233 30.64 -20.91 -28.33
N THR A 234 29.77 -19.92 -28.23
CA THR A 234 28.74 -19.87 -27.18
C THR A 234 27.80 -21.05 -27.32
N ALA A 235 27.61 -21.79 -26.21
CA ALA A 235 26.76 -22.97 -26.17
C ALA A 235 25.79 -22.88 -24.99
N TRP A 236 24.68 -23.63 -25.08
CA TRP A 236 23.72 -23.71 -23.97
C TRP A 236 23.09 -25.09 -23.87
N SER A 237 22.63 -25.42 -22.67
CA SER A 237 21.85 -26.61 -22.36
C SER A 237 20.73 -26.26 -21.38
N ALA A 238 19.59 -26.92 -21.49
CA ALA A 238 18.48 -26.75 -20.59
C ALA A 238 18.15 -28.08 -19.90
N GLU A 239 17.84 -28.00 -18.60
CA GLU A 239 17.46 -29.13 -17.75
C GLU A 239 16.34 -28.75 -16.79
N SER A 240 15.53 -29.70 -16.35
CA SER A 240 14.47 -29.46 -15.38
C SER A 240 14.24 -30.64 -14.44
N GLU A 241 13.92 -30.31 -13.21
CA GLU A 241 13.48 -31.19 -12.13
C GLU A 241 12.16 -30.63 -11.54
N PRO A 242 11.46 -31.34 -10.66
CA PRO A 242 10.16 -30.91 -10.14
C PRO A 242 10.11 -29.46 -9.63
N ASP A 243 11.12 -29.00 -8.91
CA ASP A 243 11.17 -27.65 -8.31
C ASP A 243 12.20 -26.72 -8.94
N VAL A 244 12.97 -27.19 -9.92
CA VAL A 244 14.02 -26.39 -10.58
C VAL A 244 13.99 -26.60 -12.09
N SER A 245 14.02 -25.50 -12.84
CA SER A 245 14.27 -25.55 -14.27
C SER A 245 15.37 -24.54 -14.60
N ARG A 246 16.39 -24.97 -15.37
CA ARG A 246 17.63 -24.23 -15.57
C ARG A 246 18.06 -24.20 -17.03
N LEU A 247 18.50 -23.01 -17.49
CA LEU A 247 19.28 -22.83 -18.71
C LEU A 247 20.70 -22.47 -18.33
N THR A 248 21.67 -23.28 -18.73
CA THR A 248 23.11 -23.00 -18.60
C THR A 248 23.67 -22.54 -19.91
N VAL A 249 24.25 -21.33 -19.96
CA VAL A 249 24.93 -20.75 -21.13
C VAL A 249 26.41 -20.64 -20.83
N THR A 250 27.25 -21.19 -21.69
CA THR A 250 28.72 -21.17 -21.56
C THR A 250 29.36 -20.44 -22.72
N ALA A 251 30.41 -19.67 -22.42
CA ALA A 251 31.22 -18.97 -23.40
C ALA A 251 32.63 -18.72 -22.90
N THR A 252 33.60 -18.76 -23.79
CA THR A 252 34.96 -18.23 -23.50
C THR A 252 35.03 -16.80 -24.01
N LEU A 253 35.15 -15.85 -23.06
CA LEU A 253 35.11 -14.42 -23.35
C LEU A 253 36.55 -13.87 -23.34
N LYS A 254 36.99 -13.26 -24.41
CA LYS A 254 38.22 -12.46 -24.43
C LYS A 254 37.96 -11.08 -23.84
N ARG A 255 39.02 -10.36 -23.53
CA ARG A 255 38.90 -8.97 -23.06
C ARG A 255 38.04 -8.13 -24.03
N GLY A 256 36.96 -7.53 -23.53
CA GLY A 256 36.01 -6.70 -24.27
C GLY A 256 34.98 -7.47 -25.07
N GLU A 257 35.02 -8.81 -25.11
CA GLU A 257 33.92 -9.62 -25.63
C GLU A 257 32.82 -9.71 -24.56
N ARG A 258 31.52 -9.72 -25.00
CA ARG A 258 30.38 -9.70 -24.12
C ARG A 258 29.52 -10.93 -24.34
N LEU A 259 29.13 -11.57 -23.25
CA LEU A 259 28.00 -12.49 -23.22
C LEU A 259 26.77 -11.71 -22.69
N ARG A 260 25.69 -11.72 -23.46
CA ARG A 260 24.42 -11.11 -23.07
C ARG A 260 23.31 -12.16 -23.09
N LEU A 261 22.56 -12.21 -22.02
CA LEU A 261 21.36 -13.00 -21.84
C LEU A 261 20.18 -12.04 -21.61
N VAL A 262 19.08 -12.16 -22.35
CA VAL A 262 17.83 -11.50 -22.01
C VAL A 262 16.82 -12.58 -21.63
N LYS A 263 16.46 -12.65 -20.36
CA LYS A 263 15.45 -13.55 -19.80
C LYS A 263 14.10 -12.86 -19.82
N PHE A 264 13.08 -13.50 -20.37
CA PHE A 264 11.68 -13.12 -20.28
C PHE A 264 10.98 -14.13 -19.38
N VAL A 265 10.20 -13.66 -18.41
CA VAL A 265 9.48 -14.51 -17.47
C VAL A 265 8.01 -14.15 -17.52
N GLY A 266 7.16 -15.16 -17.61
CA GLY A 266 5.70 -15.03 -17.55
C GLY A 266 5.12 -15.89 -16.45
N TYR A 267 4.11 -15.37 -15.76
CA TYR A 267 3.38 -16.08 -14.71
C TYR A 267 1.90 -16.15 -15.02
N GLY A 268 1.25 -17.16 -14.45
CA GLY A 268 -0.19 -17.27 -14.41
C GLY A 268 -0.63 -18.09 -13.21
N TRP A 269 -1.86 -17.86 -12.74
CA TRP A 269 -2.43 -18.69 -11.69
C TRP A 269 -3.96 -18.76 -11.79
N SER A 270 -4.53 -19.84 -11.29
CA SER A 270 -5.98 -20.03 -11.21
C SER A 270 -6.33 -21.20 -10.27
N ALA A 271 -7.44 -21.07 -9.55
CA ALA A 271 -8.04 -22.19 -8.82
C ALA A 271 -8.86 -23.12 -9.73
N GLU A 272 -9.31 -22.64 -10.89
CA GLU A 272 -10.33 -23.32 -11.71
C GLU A 272 -9.78 -23.88 -13.03
N ARG A 273 -8.76 -23.24 -13.61
CA ARG A 273 -8.22 -23.61 -14.92
C ARG A 273 -7.50 -24.95 -14.89
N SER A 274 -7.62 -25.71 -15.97
CA SER A 274 -6.91 -26.98 -16.17
C SER A 274 -5.38 -26.75 -16.30
N LEU A 275 -4.60 -27.81 -16.08
CA LEU A 275 -3.14 -27.77 -16.25
C LEU A 275 -2.71 -27.33 -17.64
N PRO A 276 -3.28 -27.85 -18.77
CA PRO A 276 -2.96 -27.34 -20.10
C PRO A 276 -3.26 -25.85 -20.31
N ALA A 277 -4.37 -25.37 -19.75
CA ALA A 277 -4.72 -23.94 -19.87
C ALA A 277 -3.76 -23.03 -19.12
N MET A 278 -3.24 -23.48 -17.98
CA MET A 278 -2.21 -22.74 -17.22
C MET A 278 -0.87 -22.72 -17.93
N HIS A 279 -0.47 -23.84 -18.49
CA HIS A 279 0.69 -23.99 -19.34
C HIS A 279 0.63 -23.01 -20.53
N ASP A 280 -0.47 -23.08 -21.34
CA ASP A 280 -0.63 -22.22 -22.50
C ASP A 280 -0.66 -20.72 -22.15
N GLN A 281 -1.24 -20.36 -21.02
CA GLN A 281 -1.26 -18.96 -20.53
C GLN A 281 0.15 -18.43 -20.26
N ALA A 282 0.97 -19.19 -19.52
CA ALA A 282 2.33 -18.76 -19.19
C ALA A 282 3.23 -18.69 -20.43
N ASP A 283 3.16 -19.70 -21.30
CA ASP A 283 3.93 -19.75 -22.54
C ASP A 283 3.53 -18.62 -23.52
N ALA A 284 2.23 -18.33 -23.65
CA ALA A 284 1.74 -17.22 -24.48
C ALA A 284 2.24 -15.86 -23.97
N ALA A 285 2.27 -15.67 -22.64
CA ALA A 285 2.80 -14.46 -22.04
C ALA A 285 4.30 -14.27 -22.35
N VAL A 286 5.10 -15.33 -22.21
CA VAL A 286 6.54 -15.30 -22.53
C VAL A 286 6.77 -15.08 -24.02
N ALA A 287 6.01 -15.74 -24.90
CA ALA A 287 6.13 -15.57 -26.33
C ALA A 287 5.81 -14.12 -26.78
N ALA A 288 4.78 -13.50 -26.20
CA ALA A 288 4.46 -12.10 -26.42
C ALA A 288 5.59 -11.18 -25.94
N ALA A 289 6.13 -11.40 -24.72
CA ALA A 289 7.25 -10.64 -24.20
C ALA A 289 8.49 -10.72 -25.09
N ARG A 290 8.84 -11.93 -25.52
CA ARG A 290 9.96 -12.17 -26.43
C ARG A 290 9.78 -11.47 -27.77
N SER A 291 8.55 -11.48 -28.31
CA SER A 291 8.21 -10.78 -29.58
C SER A 291 8.34 -9.26 -29.43
N THR A 292 7.88 -8.69 -28.31
CA THR A 292 8.02 -7.26 -28.01
C THR A 292 9.48 -6.88 -27.77
N GLY A 293 10.25 -7.78 -27.20
CA GLY A 293 11.66 -7.59 -26.86
C GLY A 293 11.89 -6.62 -25.71
N TRP A 294 13.12 -6.57 -25.20
CA TRP A 294 13.48 -5.70 -24.09
C TRP A 294 13.19 -4.23 -24.34
N GLU A 295 13.62 -3.70 -25.49
CA GLU A 295 13.47 -2.28 -25.80
C GLU A 295 11.99 -1.90 -25.96
N GLY A 296 11.17 -2.79 -26.53
CA GLY A 296 9.73 -2.60 -26.63
C GLY A 296 9.04 -2.56 -25.26
N LEU A 297 9.34 -3.53 -24.41
CA LEU A 297 8.81 -3.57 -23.04
C LEU A 297 9.21 -2.33 -22.24
N LEU A 298 10.46 -1.88 -22.37
CA LEU A 298 10.95 -0.67 -21.69
C LEU A 298 10.23 0.59 -22.21
N ALA A 299 9.99 0.68 -23.50
CA ALA A 299 9.27 1.83 -24.12
C ALA A 299 7.82 1.89 -23.65
N GLU A 300 7.12 0.75 -23.62
CA GLU A 300 5.75 0.65 -23.09
C GLU A 300 5.66 1.03 -21.62
N GLN A 301 6.57 0.49 -20.79
CA GLN A 301 6.67 0.80 -19.36
C GLN A 301 6.86 2.30 -19.16
N ARG A 302 7.81 2.90 -19.89
CA ARG A 302 8.09 4.32 -19.81
C ARG A 302 6.87 5.17 -20.19
N ALA A 303 6.17 4.83 -21.28
CA ALA A 303 4.97 5.56 -21.69
C ALA A 303 3.86 5.49 -20.63
N PHE A 304 3.68 4.33 -19.98
CA PHE A 304 2.73 4.18 -18.87
C PHE A 304 3.11 5.07 -17.67
N LEU A 305 4.38 5.04 -17.25
CA LEU A 305 4.86 5.84 -16.12
C LEU A 305 4.89 7.34 -16.43
N ASP A 306 5.26 7.75 -17.66
CA ASP A 306 5.18 9.16 -18.08
C ASP A 306 3.75 9.69 -17.97
N HIS A 307 2.76 8.88 -18.39
CA HIS A 307 1.35 9.22 -18.20
C HIS A 307 0.98 9.34 -16.71
N PHE A 308 1.36 8.38 -15.89
CA PHE A 308 1.11 8.44 -14.44
C PHE A 308 1.74 9.69 -13.81
N TRP A 309 3.02 9.95 -14.05
CA TRP A 309 3.71 11.11 -13.50
C TRP A 309 3.11 12.44 -13.96
N SER A 310 2.56 12.49 -15.17
CA SER A 310 1.86 13.69 -15.65
C SER A 310 0.57 14.02 -14.87
N CYS A 311 0.01 13.03 -14.16
CA CYS A 311 -1.23 13.16 -13.39
C CYS A 311 -1.03 13.13 -11.88
N ALA A 312 0.05 12.48 -11.40
CA ALA A 312 0.24 12.13 -10.00
C ALA A 312 1.43 12.80 -9.31
N ASP A 313 2.36 13.39 -10.06
CA ASP A 313 3.57 13.99 -9.46
C ASP A 313 3.20 15.08 -8.44
N VAL A 314 3.89 15.04 -7.32
CA VAL A 314 3.83 16.07 -6.29
C VAL A 314 5.22 16.67 -6.15
N GLU A 315 5.34 17.95 -6.51
CA GLU A 315 6.61 18.69 -6.39
C GLU A 315 6.65 19.43 -5.05
N VAL A 316 7.64 19.10 -4.24
CA VAL A 316 7.90 19.74 -2.94
C VAL A 316 9.17 20.58 -3.05
N GLN A 317 9.04 21.91 -2.90
CA GLN A 317 10.16 22.85 -2.99
C GLN A 317 10.63 23.23 -1.59
N GLY A 318 11.93 23.10 -1.34
CA GLY A 318 12.56 23.43 -0.05
C GLY A 318 13.08 22.21 0.72
N ASP A 319 12.73 20.98 0.30
CA ASP A 319 13.24 19.76 0.92
C ASP A 319 13.41 18.64 -0.12
N ALA A 320 14.66 18.34 -0.46
CA ALA A 320 15.00 17.32 -1.45
C ALA A 320 14.77 15.88 -0.95
N GLN A 321 14.93 15.65 0.37
CA GLN A 321 14.70 14.33 0.96
C GLN A 321 13.20 13.98 0.93
N ILE A 322 12.35 14.92 1.32
CA ILE A 322 10.90 14.74 1.22
C ILE A 322 10.47 14.61 -0.25
N GLN A 323 11.07 15.37 -1.18
CA GLN A 323 10.78 15.21 -2.61
C GLN A 323 11.07 13.80 -3.12
N GLN A 324 12.21 13.21 -2.74
CA GLN A 324 12.53 11.82 -3.09
C GLN A 324 11.54 10.85 -2.46
N ALA A 325 11.27 10.99 -1.16
CA ALA A 325 10.37 10.12 -0.41
C ALA A 325 8.94 10.14 -0.96
N VAL A 326 8.44 11.28 -1.39
CA VAL A 326 7.12 11.42 -2.02
C VAL A 326 7.04 10.63 -3.32
N ARG A 327 8.04 10.77 -4.20
CA ARG A 327 8.05 10.02 -5.47
C ARG A 327 8.26 8.53 -5.26
N PHE A 328 9.09 8.14 -4.30
CA PHE A 328 9.18 6.76 -3.83
C PHE A 328 7.82 6.21 -3.40
N SER A 329 7.10 6.96 -2.57
CA SER A 329 5.77 6.60 -2.09
C SER A 329 4.76 6.41 -3.23
N LEU A 330 4.65 7.41 -4.10
CA LEU A 330 3.74 7.38 -5.26
C LEU A 330 4.04 6.21 -6.20
N PHE A 331 5.32 5.94 -6.46
CA PHE A 331 5.77 4.84 -7.30
C PHE A 331 5.36 3.49 -6.73
N HIS A 332 5.60 3.22 -5.44
CA HIS A 332 5.27 1.94 -4.82
C HIS A 332 3.77 1.74 -4.63
N VAL A 333 3.01 2.79 -4.34
CA VAL A 333 1.54 2.69 -4.30
C VAL A 333 0.98 2.36 -5.69
N LEU A 334 1.49 2.98 -6.76
CA LEU A 334 1.11 2.61 -8.12
C LEU A 334 1.45 1.15 -8.41
N GLN A 335 2.67 0.69 -8.08
CA GLN A 335 3.08 -0.69 -8.29
C GLN A 335 2.15 -1.70 -7.57
N ALA A 336 1.66 -1.37 -6.38
CA ALA A 336 0.75 -2.25 -5.65
C ALA A 336 -0.63 -2.39 -6.32
N ALA A 337 -1.05 -1.40 -7.12
CA ALA A 337 -2.41 -1.26 -7.61
C ALA A 337 -2.56 -1.34 -9.14
N ALA A 338 -1.50 -1.07 -9.92
CA ALA A 338 -1.60 -0.80 -11.36
C ALA A 338 -2.34 -1.89 -12.15
N ARG A 339 -2.21 -3.15 -11.74
CA ARG A 339 -2.84 -4.32 -12.36
C ARG A 339 -3.35 -5.30 -11.31
N SER A 340 -4.14 -4.81 -10.38
CA SER A 340 -4.76 -5.67 -9.36
C SER A 340 -5.70 -6.74 -9.95
N GLU A 341 -6.24 -6.51 -11.15
CA GLU A 341 -7.05 -7.50 -11.91
C GLU A 341 -8.19 -8.10 -11.07
N GLU A 342 -8.96 -7.24 -10.39
CA GLU A 342 -10.02 -7.64 -9.45
C GLU A 342 -9.47 -8.49 -8.29
N ARG A 343 -8.34 -8.06 -7.72
CA ARG A 343 -7.73 -8.58 -6.50
C ARG A 343 -7.55 -7.49 -5.47
N ALA A 344 -7.32 -7.92 -4.24
CA ALA A 344 -6.96 -7.04 -3.14
C ALA A 344 -5.63 -6.30 -3.39
N ILE A 345 -5.44 -5.19 -2.70
CA ILE A 345 -4.11 -4.61 -2.51
C ILE A 345 -3.64 -5.07 -1.13
N PRO A 346 -2.60 -5.90 -1.03
CA PRO A 346 -2.07 -6.31 0.27
C PRO A 346 -1.51 -5.13 1.06
N ALA A 347 -1.56 -5.18 2.40
CA ALA A 347 -1.04 -4.09 3.26
C ALA A 347 0.43 -3.75 3.00
N LYS A 348 1.23 -4.78 2.63
CA LYS A 348 2.64 -4.63 2.22
C LYS A 348 2.81 -4.60 0.69
N GLY A 349 1.74 -4.46 -0.09
CA GLY A 349 1.78 -4.67 -1.54
C GLY A 349 2.29 -6.07 -1.89
N LEU A 350 3.07 -6.16 -2.95
CA LEU A 350 3.78 -7.39 -3.32
C LEU A 350 5.30 -7.25 -3.08
N THR A 351 5.67 -6.58 -1.99
CA THR A 351 7.06 -6.29 -1.63
C THR A 351 7.57 -7.13 -0.47
N GLY A 352 6.69 -7.90 0.15
CA GLY A 352 6.97 -8.79 1.26
C GLY A 352 5.70 -9.48 1.76
N THR A 353 5.86 -10.44 2.67
CA THR A 353 4.77 -11.27 3.21
C THR A 353 4.18 -10.75 4.52
N GLY A 354 4.62 -9.59 5.02
CA GLY A 354 4.13 -9.05 6.27
C GLY A 354 2.61 -8.98 6.30
N TYR A 355 2.01 -9.22 7.46
CA TYR A 355 0.57 -9.38 7.66
C TYR A 355 -0.05 -10.51 6.80
N ASP A 356 0.70 -11.58 6.54
CA ASP A 356 0.27 -12.72 5.70
C ASP A 356 -0.11 -12.35 4.26
N GLY A 357 0.22 -11.14 3.80
CA GLY A 357 -0.22 -10.63 2.50
C GLY A 357 -1.70 -10.23 2.45
N HIS A 358 -2.34 -10.01 3.61
CA HIS A 358 -3.75 -9.63 3.68
C HIS A 358 -3.99 -8.18 3.26
N SER A 359 -5.19 -7.94 2.77
CA SER A 359 -5.81 -6.62 2.63
C SER A 359 -6.62 -6.29 3.88
N PHE A 360 -6.63 -5.00 4.24
CA PHE A 360 -7.35 -4.42 5.35
C PHE A 360 -8.16 -3.21 4.87
N TRP A 361 -8.83 -2.51 5.78
CA TRP A 361 -9.48 -1.22 5.55
C TRP A 361 -8.50 -0.10 5.10
N ASP A 362 -7.22 -0.33 5.27
CA ASP A 362 -6.09 0.48 4.80
C ASP A 362 -6.25 0.89 3.32
N VAL A 363 -6.76 -0.03 2.52
CA VAL A 363 -6.98 0.17 1.09
C VAL A 363 -7.99 1.28 0.86
N GLU A 364 -9.16 1.17 1.44
CA GLU A 364 -10.29 2.07 1.22
C GLU A 364 -10.05 3.45 1.85
N SER A 365 -9.39 3.50 3.01
CA SER A 365 -9.24 4.74 3.77
C SER A 365 -7.97 5.52 3.44
N PHE A 366 -6.92 4.86 2.93
CA PHE A 366 -5.63 5.51 2.66
C PHE A 366 -5.17 5.36 1.19
N VAL A 367 -5.23 4.16 0.63
CA VAL A 367 -4.70 3.89 -0.72
C VAL A 367 -5.63 4.42 -1.81
N LEU A 368 -6.91 4.05 -1.76
CA LEU A 368 -7.89 4.49 -2.77
C LEU A 368 -8.13 6.00 -2.79
N PRO A 369 -8.07 6.78 -1.69
CA PRO A 369 -8.11 8.23 -1.76
C PRO A 369 -7.05 8.83 -2.68
N MET A 370 -5.81 8.38 -2.59
CA MET A 370 -4.73 8.81 -3.49
C MET A 370 -5.01 8.37 -4.94
N LEU A 371 -5.25 7.07 -5.15
CA LEU A 371 -5.44 6.51 -6.49
C LEU A 371 -6.65 7.10 -7.23
N THR A 372 -7.73 7.42 -6.51
CA THR A 372 -8.93 8.04 -7.09
C THR A 372 -8.61 9.35 -7.82
N PHE A 373 -7.69 10.14 -7.28
CA PHE A 373 -7.33 11.43 -7.84
C PHE A 373 -6.05 11.42 -8.68
N THR A 374 -5.33 10.30 -8.77
CA THR A 374 -4.06 10.18 -9.52
C THR A 374 -4.09 9.10 -10.59
N ALA A 375 -4.73 7.98 -10.33
CA ALA A 375 -4.81 6.81 -11.22
C ALA A 375 -6.17 6.10 -11.10
N PRO A 376 -7.30 6.74 -11.39
CA PRO A 376 -8.65 6.21 -11.11
C PRO A 376 -8.93 4.86 -11.80
N ARG A 377 -8.25 4.56 -12.90
CA ARG A 377 -8.36 3.25 -13.58
C ARG A 377 -7.90 2.08 -12.73
N ALA A 378 -7.04 2.31 -11.74
CA ALA A 378 -6.61 1.27 -10.80
C ALA A 378 -7.63 1.03 -9.67
N VAL A 379 -8.60 1.94 -9.46
CA VAL A 379 -9.56 1.88 -8.35
C VAL A 379 -10.71 0.92 -8.63
N ALA A 380 -11.33 1.00 -9.81
CA ALA A 380 -12.47 0.18 -10.17
C ALA A 380 -12.22 -1.34 -10.00
N PRO A 381 -11.08 -1.90 -10.45
CA PRO A 381 -10.78 -3.33 -10.24
C PRO A 381 -10.75 -3.73 -8.75
N VAL A 382 -10.22 -2.87 -7.88
CA VAL A 382 -10.17 -3.13 -6.42
C VAL A 382 -11.58 -3.12 -5.82
N LEU A 383 -12.41 -2.16 -6.21
CA LEU A 383 -13.82 -2.12 -5.74
C LEU A 383 -14.64 -3.29 -6.32
N ARG A 384 -14.37 -3.73 -7.55
CA ARG A 384 -14.98 -4.95 -8.11
C ARG A 384 -14.53 -6.21 -7.36
N TRP A 385 -13.29 -6.25 -6.86
CA TRP A 385 -12.89 -7.33 -5.96
C TRP A 385 -13.71 -7.35 -4.67
N ARG A 386 -13.99 -6.18 -4.05
CA ARG A 386 -14.91 -6.12 -2.90
C ARG A 386 -16.29 -6.64 -3.28
N HIS A 387 -16.80 -6.26 -4.45
CA HIS A 387 -18.07 -6.78 -4.95
C HIS A 387 -18.02 -8.30 -5.20
N ALA A 388 -16.97 -8.82 -5.78
CA ALA A 388 -16.78 -10.26 -6.00
C ALA A 388 -16.73 -11.06 -4.68
N THR A 389 -16.28 -10.46 -3.58
CA THR A 389 -16.26 -11.09 -2.24
C THR A 389 -17.56 -10.84 -1.43
N LEU A 390 -18.53 -10.12 -1.98
CA LEU A 390 -19.82 -9.84 -1.33
C LEU A 390 -20.58 -11.10 -0.88
N PRO A 391 -20.62 -12.22 -1.63
CA PRO A 391 -21.26 -13.46 -1.14
C PRO A 391 -20.65 -13.94 0.18
N ALA A 392 -19.33 -13.99 0.32
CA ALA A 392 -18.66 -14.37 1.55
C ALA A 392 -18.97 -13.40 2.71
N ALA A 393 -19.03 -12.10 2.42
CA ALA A 393 -19.40 -11.09 3.42
C ALA A 393 -20.87 -11.21 3.87
N ARG A 394 -21.79 -11.64 2.99
CA ARG A 394 -23.19 -11.92 3.34
C ARG A 394 -23.30 -13.18 4.21
N ASP A 395 -22.56 -14.23 3.87
CA ASP A 395 -22.51 -15.45 4.69
C ASP A 395 -21.96 -15.11 6.08
N ARG A 396 -20.95 -14.26 6.16
CA ARG A 396 -20.40 -13.79 7.44
C ARG A 396 -21.42 -12.98 8.25
N ALA A 397 -22.17 -12.05 7.63
CA ALA A 397 -23.24 -11.33 8.31
C ALA A 397 -24.28 -12.30 8.87
N HIS A 398 -24.75 -13.26 8.07
CA HIS A 398 -25.70 -14.28 8.52
C HIS A 398 -25.14 -15.13 9.69
N GLN A 399 -23.87 -15.52 9.65
CA GLN A 399 -23.22 -16.27 10.73
C GLN A 399 -23.18 -15.44 12.04
N LEU A 400 -23.08 -14.11 11.94
CA LEU A 400 -23.11 -13.19 13.08
C LEU A 400 -24.54 -12.84 13.53
N GLY A 401 -25.59 -13.35 12.88
CA GLY A 401 -26.97 -13.02 13.15
C GLY A 401 -27.38 -11.62 12.67
N LEU A 402 -26.66 -11.08 11.67
CA LEU A 402 -26.86 -9.75 11.09
C LEU A 402 -27.42 -9.85 9.66
N ALA A 403 -28.01 -8.76 9.19
CA ALA A 403 -28.45 -8.63 7.81
C ALA A 403 -27.33 -7.98 6.95
N GLY A 404 -27.51 -8.00 5.62
CA GLY A 404 -26.59 -7.36 4.70
C GLY A 404 -25.28 -8.09 4.52
N ALA A 405 -24.15 -7.39 4.60
CA ALA A 405 -22.81 -7.94 4.38
C ALA A 405 -21.84 -7.43 5.45
N ALA A 406 -21.06 -8.34 6.06
CA ALA A 406 -19.99 -8.06 7.01
C ALA A 406 -18.65 -8.41 6.36
N PHE A 407 -18.02 -7.44 5.71
CA PHE A 407 -16.71 -7.61 5.11
C PHE A 407 -15.64 -7.89 6.17
N PRO A 408 -14.67 -8.78 5.88
CA PRO A 408 -13.66 -9.16 6.84
C PRO A 408 -12.70 -8.00 7.14
N TRP A 409 -12.19 -7.98 8.37
CA TRP A 409 -11.17 -7.01 8.76
C TRP A 409 -9.85 -7.27 8.03
N ARG A 410 -9.47 -8.56 7.84
CA ARG A 410 -8.28 -8.93 7.06
C ARG A 410 -8.54 -10.19 6.22
N THR A 411 -8.09 -10.17 4.97
CA THR A 411 -8.37 -11.25 4.01
C THR A 411 -7.49 -11.17 2.76
N ILE A 412 -7.40 -12.28 2.03
CA ILE A 412 -6.93 -12.33 0.63
C ILE A 412 -8.11 -12.65 -0.29
N SER A 413 -8.92 -13.65 0.05
CA SER A 413 -9.98 -14.18 -0.82
C SER A 413 -11.40 -13.70 -0.49
N GLY A 414 -11.59 -13.03 0.65
CA GLY A 414 -12.89 -12.59 1.18
C GLY A 414 -13.30 -13.27 2.48
N ALA A 415 -12.57 -14.31 2.92
CA ALA A 415 -12.80 -14.94 4.22
C ALA A 415 -12.20 -14.11 5.36
N GLU A 416 -12.84 -14.11 6.56
CA GLU A 416 -12.27 -13.47 7.75
C GLU A 416 -11.10 -14.29 8.29
N CYS A 417 -9.92 -13.66 8.39
CA CYS A 417 -8.68 -14.30 8.78
C CYS A 417 -8.06 -13.72 10.07
N SER A 418 -8.80 -12.88 10.83
CA SER A 418 -8.25 -12.17 11.99
C SER A 418 -8.11 -13.02 13.25
N ALA A 419 -8.42 -14.31 13.22
CA ALA A 419 -8.65 -15.14 14.38
C ALA A 419 -9.75 -14.56 15.30
N TYR A 420 -9.96 -15.11 16.49
CA TYR A 420 -10.84 -14.47 17.45
C TYR A 420 -10.06 -13.44 18.27
N TRP A 421 -10.15 -12.22 17.81
CA TRP A 421 -9.53 -11.07 18.46
C TRP A 421 -10.49 -9.87 18.36
N PRO A 422 -10.99 -9.32 19.51
CA PRO A 422 -12.05 -8.31 19.48
C PRO A 422 -11.73 -7.08 18.61
N ALA A 423 -10.48 -6.64 18.59
CA ALA A 423 -10.06 -5.52 17.76
C ALA A 423 -10.20 -5.80 16.25
N GLY A 424 -10.08 -7.06 15.82
CA GLY A 424 -10.30 -7.46 14.43
C GLY A 424 -11.75 -7.88 14.17
N THR A 425 -12.27 -8.83 14.93
CA THR A 425 -13.61 -9.42 14.67
C THR A 425 -14.79 -8.49 14.92
N ALA A 426 -14.59 -7.39 15.65
CA ALA A 426 -15.59 -6.35 15.91
C ALA A 426 -15.34 -5.03 15.16
N ALA A 427 -14.37 -4.98 14.25
CA ALA A 427 -14.03 -3.79 13.47
C ALA A 427 -14.95 -3.64 12.25
N PHE A 428 -16.23 -3.39 12.47
CA PHE A 428 -17.24 -3.29 11.41
C PHE A 428 -17.11 -2.03 10.54
N HIS A 429 -16.34 -1.02 10.96
CA HIS A 429 -16.15 0.23 10.20
C HIS A 429 -15.63 -0.01 8.78
N VAL A 430 -14.91 -1.13 8.51
CA VAL A 430 -14.46 -1.50 7.16
C VAL A 430 -15.59 -1.48 6.13
N ASN A 431 -16.84 -1.78 6.55
CA ASN A 431 -18.01 -1.79 5.67
C ASN A 431 -18.37 -0.37 5.18
N ALA A 432 -18.32 0.62 6.06
CA ALA A 432 -18.54 2.00 5.71
C ALA A 432 -17.33 2.62 4.96
N ASP A 433 -16.11 2.15 5.24
CA ASP A 433 -14.91 2.55 4.48
C ASP A 433 -15.03 2.13 3.01
N ILE A 434 -15.51 0.90 2.75
CA ILE A 434 -15.81 0.40 1.39
C ILE A 434 -16.89 1.26 0.73
N ALA A 435 -17.99 1.50 1.41
CA ALA A 435 -19.08 2.33 0.90
C ALA A 435 -18.59 3.74 0.52
N ARG A 436 -17.75 4.35 1.37
CA ARG A 436 -17.18 5.67 1.10
C ARG A 436 -16.22 5.67 -0.08
N ALA A 437 -15.42 4.62 -0.24
CA ALA A 437 -14.54 4.46 -1.40
C ALA A 437 -15.32 4.36 -2.72
N VAL A 438 -16.44 3.63 -2.73
CA VAL A 438 -17.38 3.55 -3.86
C VAL A 438 -17.86 4.95 -4.26
N VAL A 439 -18.43 5.70 -3.31
CA VAL A 439 -18.99 7.02 -3.60
C VAL A 439 -17.91 8.03 -4.00
N ARG A 440 -16.74 7.98 -3.36
CA ARG A 440 -15.59 8.82 -3.73
C ARG A 440 -15.15 8.56 -5.17
N TYR A 441 -15.03 7.29 -5.54
CA TYR A 441 -14.67 6.88 -6.90
C TYR A 441 -15.66 7.40 -7.93
N VAL A 442 -16.95 7.17 -7.71
CA VAL A 442 -18.01 7.63 -8.62
C VAL A 442 -18.04 9.17 -8.73
N ALA A 443 -17.93 9.87 -7.62
CA ALA A 443 -17.88 11.34 -7.60
C ALA A 443 -16.71 11.90 -8.42
N ALA A 444 -15.55 11.26 -8.30
CA ALA A 444 -14.33 11.69 -8.98
C ALA A 444 -14.27 11.32 -10.46
N THR A 445 -14.90 10.20 -10.85
CA THR A 445 -14.84 9.68 -12.22
C THR A 445 -16.10 9.94 -13.06
N GLY A 446 -17.27 9.93 -12.44
CA GLY A 446 -18.57 9.93 -13.11
C GLY A 446 -18.93 8.55 -13.68
N ASP A 447 -18.40 7.46 -13.12
CA ASP A 447 -18.66 6.08 -13.57
C ASP A 447 -20.04 5.62 -13.08
N GLU A 448 -21.09 6.06 -13.79
CA GLU A 448 -22.49 5.74 -13.48
C GLU A 448 -22.81 4.25 -13.69
N GLU A 449 -22.11 3.55 -14.60
CA GLU A 449 -22.28 2.12 -14.80
C GLU A 449 -21.83 1.34 -13.57
N PHE A 450 -20.68 1.70 -13.03
CA PHE A 450 -20.20 1.12 -11.79
C PHE A 450 -21.13 1.45 -10.61
N GLU A 451 -21.59 2.71 -10.49
CA GLU A 451 -22.51 3.11 -9.41
C GLU A 451 -23.79 2.30 -9.43
N ARG A 452 -24.42 2.17 -10.61
CA ARG A 452 -25.71 1.48 -10.79
C ARG A 452 -25.65 -0.03 -10.55
N GLY A 453 -24.50 -0.65 -10.82
CA GLY A 453 -24.29 -2.09 -10.65
C GLY A 453 -23.57 -2.39 -9.33
N PRO A 454 -22.27 -2.71 -9.37
CA PRO A 454 -21.50 -3.12 -8.18
C PRO A 454 -21.57 -2.11 -7.03
N GLY A 455 -21.57 -0.81 -7.34
CA GLY A 455 -21.60 0.26 -6.34
C GLY A 455 -22.87 0.24 -5.51
N LEU A 456 -24.05 0.20 -6.15
CA LEU A 456 -25.35 0.15 -5.46
C LEU A 456 -25.47 -1.11 -4.59
N GLU A 457 -25.05 -2.28 -5.10
CA GLU A 457 -25.17 -3.53 -4.35
C GLU A 457 -24.27 -3.51 -3.09
N LEU A 458 -23.05 -2.98 -3.20
CA LEU A 458 -22.18 -2.77 -2.04
C LEU A 458 -22.81 -1.82 -1.01
N LEU A 459 -23.35 -0.67 -1.47
CA LEU A 459 -23.97 0.33 -0.59
C LEU A 459 -25.21 -0.23 0.14
N VAL A 460 -26.09 -0.95 -0.57
CA VAL A 460 -27.30 -1.55 0.01
C VAL A 460 -26.95 -2.59 1.08
N HIS A 461 -26.02 -3.51 0.78
CA HIS A 461 -25.68 -4.56 1.72
C HIS A 461 -24.91 -4.07 2.94
N THR A 462 -24.08 -3.03 2.80
CA THR A 462 -23.42 -2.40 3.95
C THR A 462 -24.41 -1.57 4.78
N ALA A 463 -25.38 -0.90 4.17
CA ALA A 463 -26.44 -0.20 4.90
C ALA A 463 -27.34 -1.17 5.70
N ARG A 464 -27.70 -2.31 5.13
CA ARG A 464 -28.43 -3.38 5.84
C ARG A 464 -27.67 -3.90 7.05
N LEU A 465 -26.34 -4.01 6.94
CA LEU A 465 -25.49 -4.37 8.08
C LEU A 465 -25.66 -3.35 9.20
N TRP A 466 -25.47 -2.07 8.93
CA TRP A 466 -25.55 -1.01 9.95
C TRP A 466 -26.91 -0.95 10.62
N HIS A 467 -27.98 -1.04 9.83
CA HIS A 467 -29.33 -1.01 10.36
C HIS A 467 -29.64 -2.21 11.27
N SER A 468 -29.07 -3.40 10.98
CA SER A 468 -29.26 -4.60 11.78
C SER A 468 -28.30 -4.71 12.97
N LEU A 469 -27.14 -4.06 12.90
CA LEU A 469 -26.15 -4.04 14.00
C LEU A 469 -26.54 -3.02 15.07
N GLY A 470 -27.08 -1.88 14.67
CA GLY A 470 -27.53 -0.83 15.58
C GLY A 470 -28.95 -1.05 16.10
N HIS A 471 -29.36 -0.25 17.07
CA HIS A 471 -30.70 -0.25 17.64
C HIS A 471 -31.11 1.12 18.16
N HIS A 472 -32.42 1.39 18.21
CA HIS A 472 -32.93 2.57 18.87
C HIS A 472 -33.16 2.29 20.37
N ASP A 473 -32.76 3.22 21.20
CA ASP A 473 -33.09 3.19 22.62
C ASP A 473 -34.50 3.74 22.90
N GLN A 474 -34.87 3.90 24.21
CA GLN A 474 -36.20 4.39 24.61
C GLN A 474 -36.43 5.86 24.24
N ASP A 475 -35.36 6.64 24.06
CA ASP A 475 -35.42 8.04 23.66
C ASP A 475 -35.36 8.20 22.14
N GLY A 476 -35.26 7.09 21.42
CA GLY A 476 -35.20 7.01 19.97
C GLY A 476 -33.82 7.33 19.40
N VAL A 477 -32.76 7.34 20.18
CA VAL A 477 -31.39 7.51 19.71
C VAL A 477 -30.88 6.19 19.12
N PHE A 478 -30.23 6.24 17.96
CA PHE A 478 -29.69 5.06 17.31
C PHE A 478 -28.24 4.82 17.77
N HIS A 479 -28.02 3.68 18.43
CA HIS A 479 -26.75 3.26 19.00
C HIS A 479 -26.14 2.10 18.23
N ILE A 480 -24.80 2.06 18.18
CA ILE A 480 -24.02 0.92 17.69
C ILE A 480 -23.11 0.43 18.81
N ASP A 481 -23.40 -0.76 19.32
CA ASP A 481 -22.73 -1.35 20.47
C ASP A 481 -21.76 -2.46 20.07
N GLY A 482 -20.74 -2.69 20.90
CA GLY A 482 -19.87 -3.84 20.79
C GLY A 482 -18.89 -3.82 19.62
N VAL A 483 -18.50 -2.63 19.18
CA VAL A 483 -17.62 -2.44 18.02
C VAL A 483 -16.23 -1.97 18.41
N THR A 484 -15.27 -2.23 17.54
CA THR A 484 -13.92 -1.66 17.60
C THR A 484 -13.79 -0.66 16.47
N GLY A 485 -13.40 0.57 16.81
CA GLY A 485 -13.06 1.61 15.82
C GLY A 485 -11.67 1.42 15.22
N PRO A 486 -11.15 2.42 14.50
CA PRO A 486 -9.78 2.42 14.00
C PRO A 486 -8.74 2.20 15.09
N ASP A 487 -8.97 2.69 16.31
CA ASP A 487 -8.08 2.49 17.44
C ASP A 487 -8.25 1.11 18.08
N GLU A 488 -7.30 0.21 17.84
CA GLU A 488 -7.31 -1.15 18.39
C GLU A 488 -6.94 -1.23 19.88
N TYR A 489 -6.60 -0.13 20.57
CA TYR A 489 -6.47 -0.06 22.02
C TYR A 489 -7.81 0.22 22.71
N SER A 490 -8.88 0.29 21.93
CA SER A 490 -10.27 0.36 22.37
C SER A 490 -11.06 -0.72 21.65
N ALA A 491 -11.73 -1.61 22.36
CA ALA A 491 -12.45 -2.73 21.78
C ALA A 491 -13.79 -2.97 22.48
N ILE A 492 -14.78 -3.47 21.70
CA ILE A 492 -16.14 -3.74 22.17
C ILE A 492 -16.74 -2.48 22.82
N ALA A 493 -16.49 -1.35 22.18
CA ALA A 493 -16.95 -0.07 22.63
C ALA A 493 -18.42 0.18 22.25
N ARG A 494 -19.08 1.00 23.04
CA ARG A 494 -20.39 1.55 22.69
C ARG A 494 -20.18 2.88 21.95
N ASP A 495 -20.88 3.07 20.85
CA ASP A 495 -20.91 4.31 20.12
C ASP A 495 -19.50 4.84 19.79
N ASN A 496 -18.66 4.01 19.16
CA ASN A 496 -17.41 4.53 18.61
C ASN A 496 -17.72 5.62 17.58
N LEU A 497 -17.18 6.83 17.79
CA LEU A 497 -17.58 8.02 17.02
C LEU A 497 -17.27 7.86 15.53
N TYR A 498 -16.07 7.35 15.18
CA TYR A 498 -15.73 7.10 13.78
C TYR A 498 -16.72 6.15 13.13
N THR A 499 -17.01 5.01 13.77
CA THR A 499 -17.95 4.01 13.29
C THR A 499 -19.35 4.60 13.12
N ASN A 500 -19.84 5.35 14.11
CA ASN A 500 -21.17 5.95 14.08
C ASN A 500 -21.32 6.97 12.96
N LEU A 501 -20.34 7.89 12.77
CA LEU A 501 -20.37 8.88 11.70
C LEU A 501 -20.28 8.22 10.31
N MET A 502 -19.43 7.21 10.17
CA MET A 502 -19.26 6.49 8.92
C MET A 502 -20.48 5.63 8.58
N ALA A 503 -21.09 4.97 9.58
CA ALA A 503 -22.35 4.23 9.40
C ALA A 503 -23.49 5.15 9.01
N ARG A 504 -23.66 6.30 9.71
CA ARG A 504 -24.63 7.34 9.37
C ARG A 504 -24.48 7.79 7.93
N TRP A 505 -23.27 8.08 7.53
CA TRP A 505 -22.96 8.49 6.17
C TRP A 505 -23.29 7.37 5.15
N ASN A 506 -22.96 6.10 5.43
CA ASN A 506 -23.26 4.97 4.55
C ASN A 506 -24.78 4.76 4.38
N LEU A 507 -25.56 4.85 5.47
CA LEU A 507 -27.04 4.75 5.43
C LEU A 507 -27.66 5.83 4.52
N LEU A 508 -27.19 7.07 4.63
CA LEU A 508 -27.66 8.17 3.79
C LEU A 508 -27.27 7.98 2.32
N ALA A 509 -26.00 7.62 2.06
CA ALA A 509 -25.51 7.38 0.71
C ALA A 509 -26.23 6.23 0.01
N ALA A 510 -26.52 5.14 0.74
CA ALA A 510 -27.29 4.01 0.20
C ALA A 510 -28.71 4.42 -0.17
N ALA A 511 -29.39 5.18 0.72
CA ALA A 511 -30.74 5.66 0.45
C ALA A 511 -30.80 6.66 -0.72
N GLU A 512 -29.78 7.49 -0.90
CA GLU A 512 -29.65 8.43 -2.01
C GLU A 512 -29.40 7.71 -3.34
N VAL A 513 -28.42 6.79 -3.38
CA VAL A 513 -28.07 6.07 -4.61
C VAL A 513 -29.20 5.10 -5.01
N ALA A 514 -29.88 4.46 -4.04
CA ALA A 514 -31.08 3.65 -4.30
C ALA A 514 -32.19 4.48 -4.95
N ALA A 515 -32.44 5.70 -4.47
CA ALA A 515 -33.43 6.59 -5.06
C ALA A 515 -33.04 7.03 -6.50
N ARG A 516 -31.74 7.23 -6.76
CA ARG A 516 -31.21 7.58 -8.09
C ARG A 516 -31.31 6.42 -9.09
N HIS A 517 -31.21 5.18 -8.62
CA HIS A 517 -31.25 3.95 -9.43
C HIS A 517 -32.40 3.03 -8.98
N ALA A 518 -33.62 3.57 -8.90
CA ALA A 518 -34.79 2.90 -8.32
C ALA A 518 -35.07 1.50 -8.92
N ASP A 519 -34.96 1.36 -10.25
CA ASP A 519 -35.21 0.07 -10.93
C ASP A 519 -34.23 -1.03 -10.48
N GLN A 520 -32.97 -0.69 -10.23
CA GLN A 520 -31.96 -1.64 -9.74
C GLN A 520 -32.12 -1.88 -8.24
N ALA A 521 -32.49 -0.85 -7.48
CA ALA A 521 -32.77 -0.97 -6.05
C ALA A 521 -33.94 -1.93 -5.79
N GLU A 522 -35.03 -1.84 -6.60
CA GLU A 522 -36.16 -2.77 -6.55
C GLU A 522 -35.70 -4.23 -6.81
N GLN A 523 -34.79 -4.47 -7.75
CA GLN A 523 -34.23 -5.80 -8.01
C GLN A 523 -33.44 -6.35 -6.80
N LEU A 524 -32.86 -5.48 -5.99
CA LEU A 524 -32.19 -5.83 -4.72
C LEU A 524 -33.18 -5.94 -3.55
N GLY A 525 -34.48 -5.76 -3.81
CA GLY A 525 -35.54 -5.81 -2.82
C GLY A 525 -35.54 -4.61 -1.87
N VAL A 526 -34.99 -3.47 -2.30
CA VAL A 526 -35.05 -2.21 -1.53
C VAL A 526 -36.36 -1.52 -1.82
N ASP A 527 -37.08 -1.14 -0.77
CA ASP A 527 -38.35 -0.39 -0.84
C ASP A 527 -38.25 0.94 -0.09
N ASP A 528 -39.32 1.71 -0.15
CA ASP A 528 -39.42 3.04 0.49
C ASP A 528 -39.37 2.94 2.02
N GLU A 529 -39.88 1.85 2.61
CA GLU A 529 -39.85 1.61 4.06
C GLU A 529 -38.43 1.38 4.53
N GLU A 530 -37.64 0.54 3.81
CA GLU A 530 -36.22 0.28 4.09
C GLU A 530 -35.38 1.56 3.98
N THR A 531 -35.56 2.35 2.92
CA THR A 531 -34.80 3.60 2.74
C THR A 531 -35.19 4.67 3.76
N ALA A 532 -36.46 4.71 4.17
CA ALA A 532 -36.90 5.59 5.26
C ALA A 532 -36.31 5.18 6.60
N ALA A 533 -36.25 3.90 6.90
CA ALA A 533 -35.60 3.37 8.11
C ALA A 533 -34.13 3.72 8.17
N TRP A 534 -33.39 3.61 7.04
CA TRP A 534 -32.00 4.05 6.97
C TRP A 534 -31.81 5.53 7.25
N ARG A 535 -32.68 6.40 6.71
CA ARG A 535 -32.65 7.85 6.97
C ARG A 535 -32.98 8.18 8.43
N ASP A 536 -33.96 7.48 9.03
CA ASP A 536 -34.29 7.65 10.45
C ASP A 536 -33.17 7.24 11.36
N ALA A 537 -32.55 6.06 11.15
CA ALA A 537 -31.38 5.60 11.89
C ALA A 537 -30.21 6.60 11.77
N ALA A 538 -29.93 7.08 10.56
CA ALA A 538 -28.89 8.08 10.30
C ALA A 538 -29.14 9.39 11.04
N ALA A 539 -30.36 9.90 11.00
CA ALA A 539 -30.75 11.17 11.66
C ALA A 539 -30.65 11.11 13.20
N ARG A 540 -30.74 9.89 13.76
CA ARG A 540 -30.77 9.65 15.21
C ARG A 540 -29.49 9.04 15.75
N THR A 541 -28.47 8.85 14.93
CA THR A 541 -27.18 8.24 15.31
C THR A 541 -26.53 8.98 16.46
N ALA A 542 -26.15 8.25 17.51
CA ALA A 542 -25.48 8.78 18.68
C ALA A 542 -24.11 9.40 18.33
N VAL A 543 -23.86 10.59 18.86
CA VAL A 543 -22.59 11.33 18.75
C VAL A 543 -22.09 11.63 20.16
N PRO A 544 -21.20 10.80 20.73
CA PRO A 544 -20.71 11.00 22.09
C PRO A 544 -19.93 12.31 22.26
N TYR A 545 -20.31 13.11 23.26
CA TYR A 545 -19.71 14.40 23.54
C TYR A 545 -19.62 14.66 25.03
N ASN A 546 -18.47 15.17 25.49
CA ASN A 546 -18.27 15.57 26.89
C ASN A 546 -18.38 17.09 27.00
N GLU A 547 -19.50 17.58 27.50
CA GLU A 547 -19.78 19.01 27.68
C GLU A 547 -18.76 19.71 28.62
N ALA A 548 -18.30 19.00 29.67
CA ALA A 548 -17.40 19.59 30.65
C ALA A 548 -16.01 19.85 30.09
N LEU A 549 -15.54 18.99 29.19
CA LEU A 549 -14.27 19.11 28.47
C LEU A 549 -14.40 19.86 27.14
N GLY A 550 -15.61 19.94 26.60
CA GLY A 550 -15.90 20.54 25.30
C GLY A 550 -15.28 19.74 24.15
N VAL A 551 -15.20 18.42 24.27
CA VAL A 551 -14.63 17.51 23.26
C VAL A 551 -15.57 16.35 22.95
N HIS A 552 -15.51 15.86 21.73
CA HIS A 552 -16.14 14.60 21.37
C HIS A 552 -15.42 13.42 22.03
N GLU A 553 -16.16 12.40 22.42
CA GLU A 553 -15.59 11.16 22.92
C GLU A 553 -15.35 10.16 21.80
N GLN A 554 -14.19 9.51 21.78
CA GLN A 554 -13.86 8.47 20.80
C GLN A 554 -14.88 7.31 20.85
N SER A 555 -15.40 7.02 22.04
CA SER A 555 -16.52 6.15 22.29
C SER A 555 -17.23 6.60 23.57
N ALA A 556 -18.46 6.18 23.79
CA ALA A 556 -19.23 6.57 24.96
C ALA A 556 -18.48 6.28 26.27
N GLY A 557 -18.19 7.33 27.05
CA GLY A 557 -17.49 7.26 28.32
C GLY A 557 -15.96 7.20 28.25
N PHE A 558 -15.36 7.27 27.08
CA PHE A 558 -13.89 7.21 26.90
C PHE A 558 -13.16 8.23 27.79
N THR A 559 -13.68 9.45 27.90
CA THR A 559 -13.04 10.52 28.70
C THR A 559 -13.10 10.28 30.21
N THR A 560 -13.85 9.26 30.65
CA THR A 560 -13.93 8.87 32.08
C THR A 560 -12.94 7.78 32.48
N PHE A 561 -12.27 7.18 31.51
CA PHE A 561 -11.26 6.16 31.77
C PHE A 561 -10.03 6.76 32.43
N GLN A 562 -9.28 5.93 33.15
CA GLN A 562 -8.00 6.34 33.76
C GLN A 562 -6.99 6.64 32.62
N HIS A 563 -6.24 7.74 32.77
CA HIS A 563 -5.15 8.05 31.84
C HIS A 563 -4.06 6.96 31.89
N TRP A 564 -3.45 6.70 30.73
CA TRP A 564 -2.22 5.90 30.65
C TRP A 564 -1.07 6.64 31.32
N ASP A 565 -0.17 5.93 31.98
CA ASP A 565 0.99 6.53 32.64
C ASP A 565 2.14 6.72 31.65
N PHE A 566 1.99 7.70 30.76
CA PHE A 566 3.02 8.04 29.78
C PHE A 566 4.33 8.51 30.42
N ALA A 567 4.27 9.08 31.63
CA ALA A 567 5.44 9.61 32.31
C ALA A 567 6.43 8.51 32.74
N ASN A 568 5.90 7.35 33.11
CA ASN A 568 6.67 6.21 33.58
C ASN A 568 6.78 5.06 32.55
N THR A 569 6.22 5.20 31.35
CA THR A 569 6.38 4.21 30.28
C THR A 569 7.73 4.39 29.59
N PRO A 570 8.65 3.40 29.68
CA PRO A 570 9.97 3.49 29.05
C PRO A 570 9.87 3.46 27.52
N PRO A 571 10.80 4.13 26.79
CA PRO A 571 10.78 4.15 25.32
C PRO A 571 10.88 2.78 24.65
N ASP A 572 11.55 1.82 25.27
CA ASP A 572 11.70 0.43 24.78
C ASP A 572 10.45 -0.44 25.00
N ARG A 573 9.37 0.12 25.61
CA ARG A 573 8.09 -0.53 25.80
C ARG A 573 7.03 -0.15 24.77
N TYR A 574 7.45 0.51 23.70
CA TYR A 574 6.61 0.75 22.52
C TYR A 574 7.02 -0.18 21.37
N PRO A 575 6.08 -0.70 20.59
CA PRO A 575 4.62 -0.49 20.69
C PRO A 575 4.03 -1.17 21.95
N LEU A 576 3.07 -0.51 22.59
CA LEU A 576 2.50 -0.99 23.87
C LEU A 576 1.91 -2.40 23.77
N LEU A 577 1.31 -2.73 22.63
CA LEU A 577 0.67 -4.04 22.40
C LEU A 577 1.62 -5.25 22.54
N LEU A 578 2.91 -5.06 22.41
CA LEU A 578 3.92 -6.12 22.57
C LEU A 578 4.41 -6.26 24.02
N HIS A 579 4.07 -5.31 24.90
CA HIS A 579 4.63 -5.21 26.25
C HIS A 579 3.59 -5.15 27.36
N PHE A 580 2.33 -4.86 27.04
CA PHE A 580 1.24 -4.71 27.99
C PHE A 580 0.01 -5.50 27.55
N PRO A 581 -0.75 -6.09 28.48
CA PRO A 581 -1.94 -6.84 28.12
C PRO A 581 -3.04 -5.91 27.58
N TYR A 582 -3.73 -6.35 26.55
CA TYR A 582 -4.88 -5.60 25.97
C TYR A 582 -5.94 -5.26 27.01
N PHE A 583 -6.16 -6.13 28.00
CA PHE A 583 -7.07 -5.87 29.12
C PHE A 583 -6.76 -4.57 29.85
N ASP A 584 -5.47 -4.21 30.00
CA ASP A 584 -5.10 -2.94 30.64
C ASP A 584 -5.26 -1.76 29.68
N LEU A 585 -4.88 -1.92 28.42
CA LEU A 585 -5.03 -0.90 27.37
C LEU A 585 -6.51 -0.50 27.18
N TYR A 586 -7.44 -1.46 27.10
CA TYR A 586 -8.87 -1.21 26.88
C TYR A 586 -9.56 -0.39 27.98
N ARG A 587 -8.92 -0.22 29.10
CA ARG A 587 -9.46 0.49 30.26
C ARG A 587 -8.87 1.88 30.48
N LYS A 588 -8.01 2.31 29.54
CA LYS A 588 -7.23 3.54 29.69
C LYS A 588 -7.52 4.53 28.56
N GLN A 589 -7.29 5.80 28.84
CA GLN A 589 -7.20 6.82 27.81
C GLN A 589 -5.81 6.73 27.17
N VAL A 590 -5.70 5.89 26.16
CA VAL A 590 -4.52 5.70 25.31
C VAL A 590 -5.01 5.26 23.94
N VAL A 591 -4.45 5.83 22.89
CA VAL A 591 -4.87 5.63 21.52
C VAL A 591 -3.69 5.09 20.70
N LYS A 592 -3.84 3.90 20.11
CA LYS A 592 -2.83 3.26 19.26
C LYS A 592 -2.60 4.08 18.00
N GLN A 593 -3.68 4.44 17.34
CA GLN A 593 -3.71 5.13 16.05
C GLN A 593 -4.91 6.07 15.95
N ALA A 594 -4.82 7.04 15.03
CA ALA A 594 -5.88 8.02 14.81
C ALA A 594 -7.26 7.35 14.61
N ASP A 595 -8.21 7.68 15.46
CA ASP A 595 -9.61 7.26 15.43
C ASP A 595 -10.50 8.51 15.30
N LEU A 596 -10.75 9.24 16.38
CA LEU A 596 -11.47 10.50 16.32
C LEU A 596 -10.76 11.55 15.44
N VAL A 597 -9.43 11.58 15.46
CA VAL A 597 -8.67 12.43 14.53
C VAL A 597 -8.92 12.03 13.07
N LEU A 598 -9.02 10.73 12.78
CA LEU A 598 -9.41 10.25 11.45
C LEU A 598 -10.86 10.58 11.13
N ALA A 599 -11.78 10.53 12.11
CA ALA A 599 -13.17 10.95 11.92
C ALA A 599 -13.25 12.41 11.43
N MET A 600 -12.48 13.32 12.04
CA MET A 600 -12.43 14.73 11.61
C MET A 600 -11.83 14.92 10.21
N VAL A 601 -10.92 14.05 9.78
CA VAL A 601 -10.37 14.05 8.40
C VAL A 601 -11.40 13.52 7.41
N THR A 602 -12.12 12.46 7.77
CA THR A 602 -13.01 11.72 6.88
C THR A 602 -14.40 12.35 6.79
N CYS A 603 -14.90 12.87 7.90
CA CYS A 603 -16.22 13.53 8.02
C CYS A 603 -16.02 15.01 8.47
N PRO A 604 -15.34 15.84 7.65
CA PRO A 604 -14.93 17.18 8.07
C PRO A 604 -16.08 18.13 8.37
N ASP A 605 -17.23 17.94 7.75
CA ASP A 605 -18.40 18.81 7.86
C ASP A 605 -19.22 18.55 9.15
N ASP A 606 -18.89 17.47 9.87
CA ASP A 606 -19.49 17.11 11.16
C ASP A 606 -18.88 17.86 12.35
N PHE A 607 -17.82 18.63 12.12
CA PHE A 607 -17.09 19.32 13.18
C PHE A 607 -16.81 20.78 12.79
N THR A 608 -17.09 21.67 13.71
CA THR A 608 -16.64 23.07 13.58
C THR A 608 -15.12 23.19 13.71
N ALA A 609 -14.55 24.32 13.26
CA ALA A 609 -13.13 24.57 13.36
C ALA A 609 -12.63 24.57 14.82
N GLU A 610 -13.44 25.09 15.74
CA GLU A 610 -13.15 25.11 17.17
C GLU A 610 -13.19 23.73 17.79
N GLU A 611 -14.13 22.87 17.39
CA GLU A 611 -14.19 21.48 17.83
C GLU A 611 -13.00 20.69 17.31
N LYS A 612 -12.65 20.85 16.03
CA LYS A 612 -11.43 20.24 15.48
C LYS A 612 -10.19 20.61 16.26
N ALA A 613 -10.02 21.87 16.60
CA ALA A 613 -8.86 22.34 17.36
C ALA A 613 -8.83 21.74 18.79
N ARG A 614 -9.98 21.70 19.50
CA ARG A 614 -10.08 21.12 20.87
C ARG A 614 -9.89 19.61 20.83
N ASN A 615 -10.57 18.92 19.95
CA ASN A 615 -10.46 17.47 19.78
C ASN A 615 -9.03 17.07 19.42
N PHE A 616 -8.41 17.76 18.45
CA PHE A 616 -7.04 17.48 18.06
C PHE A 616 -6.07 17.63 19.23
N ALA A 617 -6.15 18.74 19.98
CA ALA A 617 -5.29 18.96 21.14
C ALA A 617 -5.47 17.89 22.24
N TYR A 618 -6.71 17.43 22.46
CA TYR A 618 -7.00 16.39 23.44
C TYR A 618 -6.45 15.03 23.03
N TYR A 619 -6.76 14.57 21.80
CA TYR A 619 -6.36 13.24 21.33
C TYR A 619 -4.89 13.15 20.95
N GLU A 620 -4.25 14.26 20.59
CA GLU A 620 -2.82 14.34 20.34
C GLU A 620 -2.01 13.97 21.60
N ALA A 621 -2.49 14.36 22.79
CA ALA A 621 -1.86 14.01 24.06
C ALA A 621 -2.00 12.52 24.44
N LEU A 622 -2.88 11.77 23.79
CA LEU A 622 -3.20 10.37 24.10
C LEU A 622 -2.71 9.39 23.04
N THR A 623 -2.37 9.86 21.84
CA THR A 623 -2.05 9.00 20.68
C THR A 623 -0.56 8.64 20.67
N VAL A 624 -0.28 7.33 20.87
CA VAL A 624 1.10 6.83 20.91
C VAL A 624 1.68 6.55 19.53
N ARG A 625 0.85 6.43 18.51
CA ARG A 625 1.25 6.10 17.13
C ARG A 625 2.02 4.78 17.01
N ASP A 626 1.50 3.75 17.67
CA ASP A 626 1.99 2.38 17.51
C ASP A 626 1.47 1.73 16.20
N SER A 627 1.27 2.56 15.17
CA SER A 627 0.78 2.19 13.84
C SER A 627 1.24 3.20 12.79
N SER A 628 1.64 2.70 11.64
CA SER A 628 2.05 3.50 10.48
C SER A 628 0.93 4.36 9.86
N LEU A 629 -0.34 4.16 10.26
CA LEU A 629 -1.50 4.88 9.74
C LEU A 629 -1.75 6.23 10.41
N SER A 630 -1.13 6.51 11.56
CA SER A 630 -1.45 7.69 12.36
C SER A 630 -0.86 8.99 11.80
N ALA A 631 0.43 8.96 11.44
CA ALA A 631 1.18 10.18 11.11
C ALA A 631 0.55 11.01 9.98
N CYS A 632 0.01 10.37 8.94
CA CYS A 632 -0.63 11.08 7.83
C CYS A 632 -1.92 11.79 8.26
N CYS A 633 -2.76 11.16 9.08
CA CYS A 633 -3.99 11.78 9.60
C CYS A 633 -3.69 12.95 10.53
N GLN A 634 -2.69 12.78 11.40
CA GLN A 634 -2.23 13.83 12.30
C GLN A 634 -1.58 14.98 11.52
N ALA A 635 -0.85 14.72 10.43
CA ALA A 635 -0.34 15.75 9.53
C ALA A 635 -1.46 16.60 8.93
N VAL A 636 -2.54 15.93 8.47
CA VAL A 636 -3.71 16.59 7.90
C VAL A 636 -4.39 17.49 8.92
N MET A 637 -4.66 16.99 10.13
CA MET A 637 -5.34 17.77 11.16
C MET A 637 -4.45 18.86 11.76
N ALA A 638 -3.16 18.60 11.94
CA ALA A 638 -2.22 19.62 12.35
C ALA A 638 -2.16 20.79 11.34
N ALA A 639 -2.16 20.51 10.04
CA ALA A 639 -2.22 21.55 9.01
C ALA A 639 -3.54 22.33 9.06
N GLU A 640 -4.68 21.63 9.17
CA GLU A 640 -6.01 22.24 9.20
C GLU A 640 -6.21 23.12 10.45
N THR A 641 -5.68 22.69 11.60
CA THR A 641 -5.74 23.46 12.85
C THR A 641 -4.62 24.50 13.01
N GLY A 642 -3.70 24.60 12.05
CA GLY A 642 -2.68 25.66 12.04
C GLY A 642 -1.34 25.28 12.66
N HIS A 643 -1.15 24.06 13.14
CA HIS A 643 0.10 23.56 13.72
C HIS A 643 1.10 23.15 12.64
N MET A 644 1.56 24.09 11.80
CA MET A 644 2.32 23.81 10.59
C MET A 644 3.66 23.10 10.83
N ARG A 645 4.33 23.39 11.95
CA ARG A 645 5.57 22.70 12.34
C ARG A 645 5.32 21.24 12.64
N LEU A 646 4.23 20.95 13.36
CA LEU A 646 3.81 19.59 13.69
C LEU A 646 3.33 18.84 12.44
N ALA A 647 2.55 19.49 11.57
CA ALA A 647 2.14 18.93 10.28
C ALA A 647 3.33 18.48 9.44
N TYR A 648 4.39 19.32 9.40
CA TYR A 648 5.61 18.99 8.67
C TYR A 648 6.39 17.83 9.31
N ALA A 649 6.45 17.76 10.64
CA ALA A 649 7.10 16.65 11.35
C ALA A 649 6.38 15.31 11.08
N TYR A 650 5.05 15.31 11.11
CA TYR A 650 4.24 14.13 10.78
C TYR A 650 4.31 13.75 9.29
N LEU A 651 4.36 14.73 8.38
CA LEU A 651 4.66 14.47 6.98
C LEU A 651 5.99 13.71 6.82
N GLY A 652 7.02 14.14 7.54
CA GLY A 652 8.32 13.46 7.53
C GLY A 652 8.26 12.02 8.08
N GLU A 653 7.49 11.79 9.15
CA GLU A 653 7.28 10.45 9.71
C GLU A 653 6.57 9.53 8.71
N ALA A 654 5.51 9.99 8.05
CA ALA A 654 4.81 9.22 7.03
C ALA A 654 5.68 8.96 5.78
N ALA A 655 6.35 9.99 5.26
CA ALA A 655 7.10 9.91 4.01
C ALA A 655 8.37 9.03 4.11
N LEU A 656 9.00 9.00 5.28
CA LEU A 656 10.27 8.30 5.51
C LEU A 656 10.07 6.96 6.25
N MET A 657 8.83 6.54 6.45
CA MET A 657 8.45 5.33 7.20
C MET A 657 9.32 4.12 6.83
N ASP A 658 9.40 3.79 5.56
CA ASP A 658 10.15 2.63 5.05
C ASP A 658 11.61 2.95 4.73
N LEU A 659 11.91 4.17 4.27
CA LEU A 659 13.28 4.57 3.95
C LEU A 659 14.16 4.67 5.21
N GLU A 660 13.59 5.04 6.35
CA GLU A 660 14.27 5.10 7.65
C GLU A 660 13.88 3.92 8.59
N ASN A 661 13.07 2.97 8.09
CA ASN A 661 12.63 1.78 8.85
C ASN A 661 12.06 2.13 10.25
N LEU A 662 11.16 3.13 10.31
CA LEU A 662 10.69 3.70 11.58
C LEU A 662 9.94 2.69 12.46
N GLU A 663 9.23 1.74 11.87
CA GLU A 663 8.51 0.66 12.57
C GLU A 663 9.34 -0.63 12.72
N HIS A 664 10.60 -0.63 12.30
CA HIS A 664 11.54 -1.76 12.38
C HIS A 664 11.07 -3.05 11.68
N ASN A 665 10.14 -2.95 10.74
CA ASN A 665 9.56 -4.10 10.02
C ASN A 665 9.48 -3.90 8.50
N THR A 666 10.23 -2.96 7.95
CA THR A 666 10.34 -2.76 6.48
C THR A 666 10.93 -4.00 5.79
N ARG A 667 11.68 -4.85 6.52
CA ARG A 667 12.15 -6.15 6.05
C ARG A 667 11.02 -7.06 5.55
N ASP A 668 9.82 -6.94 6.12
CA ASP A 668 8.65 -7.76 5.81
C ASP A 668 7.77 -7.14 4.70
N GLY A 669 8.24 -6.08 4.06
CA GLY A 669 7.59 -5.33 2.99
C GLY A 669 7.27 -3.88 3.36
N LEU A 670 6.92 -3.08 2.34
CA LEU A 670 6.62 -1.66 2.46
C LEU A 670 5.23 -1.41 3.05
N HIS A 671 5.04 -0.30 3.75
CA HIS A 671 3.76 0.12 4.33
C HIS A 671 2.94 0.91 3.31
N ILE A 672 2.21 0.22 2.42
CA ILE A 672 1.54 0.84 1.27
C ILE A 672 0.55 1.94 1.69
N ALA A 673 -0.18 1.76 2.77
CA ALA A 673 -1.11 2.78 3.28
C ALA A 673 -0.39 4.01 3.83
N SER A 674 0.77 3.86 4.51
CA SER A 674 1.59 4.98 4.96
C SER A 674 2.20 5.74 3.77
N LEU A 675 2.65 5.01 2.75
CA LEU A 675 3.15 5.61 1.52
C LEU A 675 2.05 6.43 0.81
N ALA A 676 0.83 5.90 0.72
CA ALA A 676 -0.33 6.67 0.22
C ALA A 676 -0.69 7.83 1.14
N GLY A 677 -0.54 7.64 2.46
CA GLY A 677 -0.70 8.68 3.49
C GLY A 677 0.23 9.87 3.31
N THR A 678 1.41 9.68 2.71
CA THR A 678 2.31 10.77 2.34
C THR A 678 1.65 11.75 1.36
N TRP A 679 0.94 11.22 0.35
CA TRP A 679 0.13 12.04 -0.56
C TRP A 679 -1.00 12.75 0.18
N MET A 680 -1.68 12.06 1.11
CA MET A 680 -2.73 12.67 1.92
C MET A 680 -2.19 13.83 2.78
N ALA A 681 -1.05 13.65 3.44
CA ALA A 681 -0.41 14.70 4.24
C ALA A 681 -0.06 15.94 3.41
N LEU A 682 0.38 15.75 2.17
CA LEU A 682 0.70 16.86 1.25
C LEU A 682 -0.55 17.48 0.64
N VAL A 683 -1.41 16.68 -0.01
CA VAL A 683 -2.52 17.19 -0.82
C VAL A 683 -3.73 17.53 0.05
N ALA A 684 -4.13 16.63 0.97
CA ALA A 684 -5.23 16.90 1.88
C ALA A 684 -4.80 17.72 3.11
N GLY A 685 -3.54 17.57 3.58
CA GLY A 685 -2.99 18.37 4.66
C GLY A 685 -2.55 19.75 4.19
N LEU A 686 -1.36 19.84 3.58
CA LEU A 686 -0.78 21.14 3.20
C LEU A 686 -1.52 21.82 2.04
N GLY A 687 -2.06 21.06 1.09
CA GLY A 687 -2.94 21.55 0.01
C GLY A 687 -4.35 21.87 0.47
N GLY A 688 -4.74 21.34 1.63
CA GLY A 688 -6.06 21.53 2.22
C GLY A 688 -7.21 20.95 1.39
N MET A 689 -6.94 19.93 0.56
CA MET A 689 -7.96 19.35 -0.32
C MET A 689 -9.03 18.57 0.49
N ARG A 690 -10.30 18.89 0.27
CA ARG A 690 -11.47 18.19 0.82
C ARG A 690 -12.51 18.02 -0.28
N GLN A 691 -13.37 17.01 -0.13
CA GLN A 691 -14.63 16.92 -0.86
C GLN A 691 -15.72 17.47 0.04
N HIS A 692 -16.44 18.46 -0.44
CA HIS A 692 -17.60 19.05 0.20
C HIS A 692 -18.84 18.67 -0.59
N GLU A 693 -19.93 18.43 0.12
CA GLU A 693 -21.25 18.21 -0.45
C GLU A 693 -22.16 19.38 -0.05
N ASP A 694 -22.78 20.03 -1.03
CA ASP A 694 -23.71 21.13 -0.74
C ASP A 694 -25.12 20.60 -0.41
N GLU A 695 -26.02 21.49 -0.02
CA GLU A 695 -27.40 21.16 0.33
C GLU A 695 -28.17 20.51 -0.84
N GLU A 696 -27.72 20.66 -2.06
CA GLU A 696 -28.28 20.08 -3.27
C GLU A 696 -27.65 18.72 -3.62
N GLY A 697 -26.73 18.18 -2.79
CA GLY A 697 -26.02 16.93 -3.01
C GLY A 697 -24.90 17.02 -4.05
N VAL A 698 -24.51 18.25 -4.46
CA VAL A 698 -23.42 18.43 -5.43
C VAL A 698 -22.06 18.39 -4.72
N ARG A 699 -21.21 17.45 -5.15
CA ARG A 699 -19.86 17.28 -4.57
C ARG A 699 -18.84 18.12 -5.33
N ARG A 700 -18.13 18.97 -4.58
CA ARG A 700 -17.08 19.86 -5.08
C ARG A 700 -15.75 19.61 -4.36
N LEU A 701 -14.65 19.89 -5.06
CA LEU A 701 -13.34 19.92 -4.42
C LEU A 701 -13.14 21.29 -3.77
N GLY A 702 -12.82 21.29 -2.48
CA GLY A 702 -12.36 22.45 -1.76
C GLY A 702 -10.87 22.38 -1.51
N PHE A 703 -10.22 23.56 -1.44
CA PHE A 703 -8.80 23.70 -1.13
C PHE A 703 -8.61 24.82 -0.10
N ALA A 704 -7.86 24.52 0.96
CA ALA A 704 -7.47 25.49 1.99
C ALA A 704 -5.97 25.40 2.26
N PRO A 705 -5.12 25.74 1.25
CA PRO A 705 -3.69 25.50 1.29
C PRO A 705 -2.98 26.32 2.38
N ARG A 706 -1.98 25.67 3.02
CA ARG A 706 -1.11 26.25 4.03
C ARG A 706 0.26 25.58 3.94
N LEU A 707 1.34 26.36 3.92
CA LEU A 707 2.69 25.82 3.86
C LEU A 707 3.47 26.08 5.14
N PRO A 708 4.24 25.09 5.65
CA PRO A 708 5.21 25.31 6.70
C PRO A 708 6.36 26.19 6.17
N GLU A 709 7.02 26.94 7.04
CA GLU A 709 8.12 27.86 6.68
C GLU A 709 9.28 27.19 5.92
N LYS A 710 9.50 25.89 6.16
CA LYS A 710 10.52 25.10 5.49
C LYS A 710 10.28 24.95 3.99
N LEU A 711 9.03 24.97 3.56
CA LEU A 711 8.67 24.76 2.16
C LEU A 711 8.43 26.10 1.44
N SER A 712 9.10 26.28 0.31
CA SER A 712 8.92 27.44 -0.56
C SER A 712 7.80 27.26 -1.60
N GLY A 713 7.36 26.04 -1.84
CA GLY A 713 6.28 25.73 -2.76
C GLY A 713 5.83 24.26 -2.70
N LEU A 714 4.58 24.05 -3.09
CA LEU A 714 3.98 22.73 -3.27
C LEU A 714 3.16 22.77 -4.56
N ARG A 715 3.43 21.83 -5.46
CA ARG A 715 2.64 21.65 -6.70
C ARG A 715 2.14 20.23 -6.79
N PHE A 716 0.88 20.06 -7.13
CA PHE A 716 0.28 18.76 -7.38
C PHE A 716 -0.83 18.85 -8.43
N THR A 717 -1.18 17.72 -9.00
CA THR A 717 -2.29 17.58 -9.94
C THR A 717 -3.31 16.59 -9.37
N VAL A 718 -4.60 16.86 -9.57
CA VAL A 718 -5.70 15.95 -9.24
C VAL A 718 -6.61 15.76 -10.44
N LEU A 719 -7.10 14.52 -10.58
CA LEU A 719 -8.05 14.16 -11.63
C LEU A 719 -9.49 14.26 -11.09
N MET A 720 -10.37 14.91 -11.84
CA MET A 720 -11.78 15.04 -11.49
C MET A 720 -12.64 14.98 -12.76
N ARG A 721 -13.41 13.89 -12.92
CA ARG A 721 -14.28 13.66 -14.09
C ARG A 721 -13.53 13.87 -15.43
N GLY A 722 -12.36 13.23 -15.53
CA GLY A 722 -11.50 13.31 -16.72
C GLY A 722 -10.73 14.62 -16.90
N ARG A 723 -10.91 15.61 -16.02
CA ARG A 723 -10.20 16.90 -16.04
C ARG A 723 -8.96 16.82 -15.19
N ARG A 724 -7.90 17.50 -15.58
CA ARG A 724 -6.69 17.68 -14.78
C ARG A 724 -6.66 19.07 -14.19
N LEU A 725 -6.72 19.13 -12.86
CA LEU A 725 -6.60 20.35 -12.09
C LEU A 725 -5.22 20.39 -11.45
N ARG A 726 -4.37 21.32 -11.89
CA ARG A 726 -3.08 21.59 -11.27
C ARG A 726 -3.22 22.70 -10.24
N VAL A 727 -2.63 22.47 -9.07
CA VAL A 727 -2.62 23.38 -7.93
C VAL A 727 -1.16 23.72 -7.62
N ASP A 728 -0.82 25.01 -7.73
CA ASP A 728 0.51 25.55 -7.43
C ASP A 728 0.40 26.43 -6.19
N VAL A 729 0.91 25.97 -5.06
CA VAL A 729 0.85 26.68 -3.77
C VAL A 729 2.20 27.33 -3.47
N SER A 730 2.18 28.61 -3.15
CA SER A 730 3.30 29.37 -2.59
C SER A 730 2.93 29.85 -1.17
N PRO A 731 3.84 30.41 -0.37
CA PRO A 731 3.52 30.87 0.97
C PRO A 731 2.42 31.94 1.05
N ARG A 732 2.14 32.65 -0.04
CA ARG A 732 1.20 33.79 -0.06
C ARG A 732 0.07 33.66 -1.06
N THR A 733 0.24 32.84 -2.09
CA THR A 733 -0.74 32.67 -3.16
C THR A 733 -0.85 31.24 -3.60
N VAL A 734 -2.02 30.87 -4.10
CA VAL A 734 -2.24 29.60 -4.80
C VAL A 734 -2.79 29.90 -6.18
N ARG A 735 -2.28 29.15 -7.17
CA ARG A 735 -2.76 29.19 -8.54
C ARG A 735 -3.42 27.88 -8.91
N TYR A 736 -4.66 27.94 -9.37
CA TYR A 736 -5.44 26.83 -9.90
C TYR A 736 -5.42 26.89 -11.42
N THR A 737 -5.01 25.80 -12.09
CA THR A 737 -4.97 25.70 -13.54
C THR A 737 -5.72 24.47 -14.00
N LEU A 738 -6.81 24.67 -14.73
CA LEU A 738 -7.53 23.58 -15.41
C LEU A 738 -6.86 23.31 -16.75
N GLU A 739 -6.26 22.11 -16.90
CA GLU A 739 -5.46 21.77 -18.09
C GLU A 739 -6.31 21.23 -19.27
N GLY A 740 -7.59 21.55 -19.33
CA GLY A 740 -8.50 21.18 -20.40
C GLY A 740 -9.83 20.67 -19.89
N GLY A 741 -10.77 20.41 -20.79
CA GLY A 741 -12.13 19.96 -20.49
C GLY A 741 -13.10 21.12 -20.19
N ASP A 742 -14.31 20.74 -19.78
CA ASP A 742 -15.38 21.67 -19.40
C ASP A 742 -15.01 22.46 -18.12
N PRO A 743 -15.60 23.64 -17.92
CA PRO A 743 -15.40 24.41 -16.69
C PRO A 743 -15.63 23.58 -15.42
N LEU A 744 -14.86 23.91 -14.38
CA LEU A 744 -14.91 23.25 -13.07
C LEU A 744 -15.07 24.29 -11.98
N GLN A 745 -16.06 24.14 -11.13
CA GLN A 745 -16.19 24.91 -9.91
C GLN A 745 -15.49 24.20 -8.76
N ILE A 746 -14.65 24.93 -8.04
CA ILE A 746 -13.98 24.49 -6.81
C ILE A 746 -14.29 25.48 -5.68
N LEU A 747 -13.92 25.11 -4.45
CA LEU A 747 -13.94 26.03 -3.31
C LEU A 747 -12.51 26.40 -2.91
N HIS A 748 -12.28 27.68 -2.61
CA HIS A 748 -11.02 28.17 -2.02
C HIS A 748 -11.33 28.76 -0.65
N HIS A 749 -10.88 28.10 0.42
CA HIS A 749 -11.25 28.47 1.80
C HIS A 749 -12.76 28.68 1.98
N GLY A 750 -13.59 27.82 1.36
CA GLY A 750 -15.06 27.90 1.37
C GLY A 750 -15.66 28.78 0.27
N GLU A 751 -14.91 29.65 -0.38
CA GLU A 751 -15.40 30.57 -1.41
C GLU A 751 -15.38 29.91 -2.80
N PRO A 752 -16.45 30.01 -3.59
CA PRO A 752 -16.50 29.38 -4.91
C PRO A 752 -15.55 30.05 -5.91
N VAL A 753 -14.89 29.23 -6.72
CA VAL A 753 -14.00 29.65 -7.80
C VAL A 753 -14.31 28.89 -9.06
N GLU A 754 -14.72 29.63 -10.10
CA GLU A 754 -14.93 29.06 -11.44
C GLU A 754 -13.60 28.95 -12.18
N LEU A 755 -13.32 27.76 -12.72
CA LEU A 755 -12.13 27.48 -13.52
C LEU A 755 -12.53 27.15 -14.96
N ALA A 756 -11.84 27.79 -15.90
CA ALA A 756 -11.97 27.46 -17.31
C ALA A 756 -10.60 27.05 -17.89
N ALA A 757 -10.61 26.15 -18.85
CA ALA A 757 -9.39 25.71 -19.51
C ALA A 757 -8.61 26.90 -20.11
N GLY A 758 -7.31 26.95 -19.85
CA GLY A 758 -6.44 28.03 -20.33
C GLY A 758 -6.54 29.37 -19.58
N SER A 759 -7.40 29.46 -18.52
CA SER A 759 -7.55 30.67 -17.70
C SER A 759 -7.28 30.35 -16.21
N PRO A 760 -6.00 30.42 -15.78
CA PRO A 760 -5.68 30.15 -14.37
C PRO A 760 -6.31 31.17 -13.42
N ALA A 761 -6.78 30.68 -12.26
CA ALA A 761 -7.25 31.52 -11.17
C ALA A 761 -6.18 31.59 -10.06
N GLU A 762 -5.87 32.81 -9.61
CA GLU A 762 -4.97 33.03 -8.48
C GLU A 762 -5.74 33.56 -7.28
N ARG A 763 -5.42 33.02 -6.09
CA ARG A 763 -6.05 33.39 -4.81
C ARG A 763 -5.00 33.59 -3.73
N PRO A 764 -5.24 34.49 -2.77
CA PRO A 764 -4.33 34.67 -1.62
C PRO A 764 -4.44 33.45 -0.68
N VAL A 765 -3.33 33.05 -0.07
CA VAL A 765 -3.32 32.10 1.05
C VAL A 765 -3.47 32.91 2.35
N PRO A 766 -4.56 32.70 3.12
CA PRO A 766 -4.76 33.41 4.38
C PRO A 766 -3.66 33.09 5.41
N PRO A 767 -3.36 34.00 6.34
CA PRO A 767 -2.46 33.71 7.45
C PRO A 767 -2.95 32.50 8.27
N VAL A 768 -2.02 31.69 8.73
CA VAL A 768 -2.31 30.53 9.57
C VAL A 768 -2.64 31.03 11.00
N PRO A 769 -3.74 30.54 11.63
CA PRO A 769 -4.01 30.85 13.02
C PRO A 769 -2.87 30.36 13.93
N VAL A 770 -2.49 31.16 14.92
CA VAL A 770 -1.50 30.75 15.92
C VAL A 770 -2.23 30.21 17.13
N LEU A 771 -2.14 28.90 17.33
CA LEU A 771 -2.70 28.19 18.47
C LEU A 771 -1.57 27.67 19.38
N PRO A 772 -1.83 27.43 20.67
CA PRO A 772 -0.90 26.73 21.56
C PRO A 772 -0.57 25.35 21.00
N GLU A 773 0.72 24.98 20.95
CA GLU A 773 1.12 23.64 20.48
C GLU A 773 0.48 22.53 21.36
N PRO A 774 -0.12 21.51 20.76
CA PRO A 774 -0.67 20.38 21.50
C PRO A 774 0.46 19.58 22.16
N GLN A 775 0.13 18.92 23.25
CA GLN A 775 1.06 18.02 23.94
C GLN A 775 1.05 16.65 23.26
N GLN A 776 2.16 15.94 23.30
CA GLN A 776 2.27 14.54 22.90
C GLN A 776 2.70 13.67 24.08
N PRO A 777 2.41 12.37 24.07
CA PRO A 777 2.93 11.42 25.04
C PRO A 777 4.45 11.51 25.14
N LYS A 778 4.98 11.36 26.35
CA LYS A 778 6.42 11.47 26.61
C LYS A 778 7.22 10.49 25.74
N GLY A 779 8.22 11.00 25.03
CA GLY A 779 9.05 10.19 24.13
C GLY A 779 8.39 9.81 22.79
N ARG A 780 7.15 10.30 22.53
CA ARG A 780 6.43 10.02 21.28
C ARG A 780 6.25 11.23 20.37
N ARG A 781 6.96 12.33 20.66
CA ARG A 781 6.97 13.48 19.76
C ARG A 781 7.60 13.09 18.42
N PRO A 782 7.01 13.45 17.27
CA PRO A 782 7.64 13.23 15.97
C PRO A 782 8.95 13.99 15.86
N ALA A 783 9.89 13.50 15.05
CA ALA A 783 11.18 14.15 14.85
C ALA A 783 10.98 15.56 14.28
N ASP A 784 11.62 16.55 14.90
CA ASP A 784 11.55 17.96 14.47
C ASP A 784 12.45 18.20 13.27
N ARG A 785 11.91 18.00 12.09
CA ARG A 785 12.63 18.13 10.80
C ARG A 785 12.67 19.58 10.28
N ALA A 786 11.89 20.48 10.85
CA ALA A 786 11.84 21.87 10.42
C ALA A 786 13.16 22.63 10.70
N PHE A 787 13.94 22.17 11.69
CA PHE A 787 15.18 22.80 12.15
C PHE A 787 16.44 21.92 12.05
N ALA A 788 16.34 20.71 11.58
CA ALA A 788 17.52 19.92 11.22
C ALA A 788 18.17 20.56 9.97
N GLY A 789 19.15 21.40 10.18
CA GLY A 789 20.11 21.78 9.14
C GLY A 789 20.85 20.54 8.66
N PRO A 790 21.59 20.61 7.52
CA PRO A 790 22.46 19.50 7.11
C PRO A 790 23.28 19.09 8.32
N ALA A 791 23.32 17.77 8.62
CA ALA A 791 24.08 17.26 9.74
C ALA A 791 25.47 17.88 9.68
N ALA A 792 25.82 18.66 10.70
CA ALA A 792 27.17 19.14 10.85
C ALA A 792 28.01 17.86 10.97
N ASP A 793 28.97 17.72 10.08
CA ASP A 793 30.04 16.73 10.19
C ASP A 793 30.67 16.92 11.58
N GLU A 794 30.23 16.11 12.56
CA GLU A 794 30.95 16.04 13.82
C GLU A 794 32.27 15.35 13.50
N GLY A 795 33.23 16.20 13.17
CA GLY A 795 34.60 15.85 12.92
C GLY A 795 35.13 14.98 14.05
N ALA A 796 35.67 13.86 13.65
CA ALA A 796 36.55 13.04 14.47
C ALA A 796 37.59 13.92 15.16
N ASP A 797 37.47 14.09 16.50
CA ASP A 797 38.56 14.42 17.39
C ASP A 797 38.24 13.89 18.79
N GLY A 798 39.08 12.91 19.23
CA GLY A 798 39.14 12.38 20.60
C GLY A 798 39.10 10.91 20.71
#